data_f535d3e91ad2726dad366cb2d400b770
#
_entry.id   f535d3e91ad2726dad366cb2d400b770
#
_cell.length_a   1.000
_cell.length_b   1.000
_cell.length_c   1.000
_cell.angle_alpha   90.00
_cell.angle_beta   90.00
_cell.angle_gamma   90.00
#
_symmetry.space_group_name_H-M   'P 1'
#
loop_
_entity.id
_entity.type
_entity.pdbx_description
1 polymer ?
#
loop_
_entity_poly.entity_id
_entity_poly.type
_entity_poly.pdbx_seq_one_letter_code
_entity_poly.pdbx_strand_id
1 'polypeptide(L)'
;MKRIPYLSFFFFGVFLLGIGLLAQNNNSKKNEVLEYFKSINRNIFKKEAKVSSVLTNPSLNMSAKSDEILVKFRKGIGSFAKSNIVGSFSGKMIGSEISNSDFSLVSIEKNISLQDAIREYSNHPDIEFAQPNYIYRATVAPSDPQFVNQWGFRNTGQTIFSANYLGNNPGISGKDMNMVEAWDNFTKYCDGVPVAVLDSGANYNHEDLTFWNSSSCVSDLGGYIGNCPYGYDFVDNDIYPMDLNGHGTHVSGIIGAKMNGLGGVGVCWGAPIMAVRVLDDTGIGTTEKIIKGINFAVKNGAKIINLSLSGTESDTALQQAIALAGKNHDALFVVAAGNESEDLRSGNSYPCKFPESNIVCVGALDQSYSLAQFSNYDTSKTHVDVSAPGTNIVNTWAGMEVDVLASSEFSDWTYINNSGTPFTYLTCYIALDGGPSLPYTTLLLPNNCNTPLVGNVNGAYANLTHSQVYKSVTISSAVDRVYAEMALTVDTLDPYDTLSFYYGYVTNPPFNITYGKMLKQISEEMNGRIEILTLELKDCVGRSRCTLGMEFNSGTQIGKSGVAILGLSMTTMDKDYTNRYKAISGTSMAAPHVAGLAALLRYKNPKYSAEDTIQVLLNGGKTVTGLENKTRSGKAVDAVGAFKYLFPPENIVVTVP
;
A
#
# COMPACT_ATOMS: atom_id res chain seq x y z
N MET A 1 -23.00 -35.07 -23.37
CA MET A 1 -23.59 -34.21 -24.42
C MET A 1 -24.98 -33.79 -23.99
N LYS A 2 -25.16 -32.58 -23.52
CA LYS A 2 -26.43 -31.84 -23.58
C LYS A 2 -26.05 -30.35 -23.56
N ARG A 3 -26.42 -29.67 -24.64
CA ARG A 3 -26.19 -28.26 -24.94
C ARG A 3 -27.04 -27.40 -23.97
N ILE A 4 -26.44 -26.45 -23.32
CA ILE A 4 -27.13 -25.34 -22.63
C ILE A 4 -27.14 -24.15 -23.58
N PRO A 5 -28.26 -23.44 -23.74
CA PRO A 5 -28.46 -22.57 -24.88
C PRO A 5 -27.81 -21.19 -24.69
N TYR A 6 -27.16 -20.75 -25.74
CA TYR A 6 -26.58 -19.39 -25.97
C TYR A 6 -27.61 -18.26 -26.04
N LEU A 7 -28.84 -18.42 -25.56
CA LEU A 7 -29.92 -17.45 -25.76
C LEU A 7 -29.92 -16.28 -24.75
N SER A 8 -29.29 -16.45 -23.57
CA SER A 8 -29.31 -15.40 -22.52
C SER A 8 -28.35 -14.24 -22.78
N PHE A 9 -27.24 -14.46 -23.49
CA PHE A 9 -26.28 -13.40 -23.82
C PHE A 9 -26.71 -12.53 -25.00
N PHE A 10 -27.52 -13.06 -25.92
CA PHE A 10 -27.98 -12.32 -27.09
C PHE A 10 -29.07 -11.28 -26.74
N PHE A 11 -29.91 -11.58 -25.76
CA PHE A 11 -30.94 -10.64 -25.30
C PHE A 11 -30.37 -9.47 -24.50
N PHE A 12 -29.28 -9.68 -23.75
CA PHE A 12 -28.63 -8.61 -22.99
C PHE A 12 -27.85 -7.65 -23.90
N GLY A 13 -27.19 -8.15 -24.93
CA GLY A 13 -26.47 -7.34 -25.91
C GLY A 13 -27.40 -6.51 -26.83
N VAL A 14 -28.55 -7.06 -27.24
CA VAL A 14 -29.53 -6.35 -28.05
C VAL A 14 -30.29 -5.29 -27.25
N PHE A 15 -30.49 -5.53 -25.94
CA PHE A 15 -31.11 -4.57 -25.03
C PHE A 15 -30.21 -3.35 -24.76
N LEU A 16 -28.88 -3.55 -24.62
CA LEU A 16 -27.91 -2.45 -24.47
C LEU A 16 -27.70 -1.64 -25.74
N LEU A 17 -27.77 -2.27 -26.92
CA LEU A 17 -27.73 -1.58 -28.22
C LEU A 17 -29.02 -0.78 -28.50
N GLY A 18 -30.17 -1.28 -28.07
CA GLY A 18 -31.46 -0.58 -28.19
C GLY A 18 -31.52 0.69 -27.33
N ILE A 19 -30.93 0.67 -26.16
CA ILE A 19 -30.84 1.83 -25.23
C ILE A 19 -29.84 2.87 -25.76
N GLY A 20 -28.75 2.44 -26.39
CA GLY A 20 -27.77 3.34 -27.02
C GLY A 20 -28.33 4.15 -28.20
N LEU A 21 -29.24 3.56 -28.99
CA LEU A 21 -29.87 4.21 -30.15
C LEU A 21 -31.04 5.14 -29.75
N LEU A 22 -31.72 4.89 -28.64
CA LEU A 22 -32.79 5.75 -28.13
C LEU A 22 -32.29 6.94 -27.29
N ALA A 23 -31.03 6.91 -26.83
CA ALA A 23 -30.44 7.96 -26.01
C ALA A 23 -29.82 9.13 -26.80
N GLN A 24 -29.78 9.07 -28.13
CA GLN A 24 -29.16 10.15 -28.92
C GLN A 24 -30.04 11.40 -29.10
N ASN A 25 -31.33 11.39 -28.71
CA ASN A 25 -32.21 12.51 -29.03
C ASN A 25 -33.07 13.10 -27.89
N ASN A 26 -32.84 12.79 -26.60
CA ASN A 26 -33.58 13.50 -25.56
C ASN A 26 -32.97 13.37 -24.15
N ASN A 27 -32.34 14.43 -23.67
CA ASN A 27 -31.69 14.49 -22.34
C ASN A 27 -32.64 14.29 -21.12
N SER A 28 -33.96 14.52 -21.29
CA SER A 28 -34.93 14.35 -20.21
C SER A 28 -35.21 12.87 -19.93
N LYS A 29 -35.28 12.02 -20.96
CA LYS A 29 -35.49 10.56 -20.79
C LYS A 29 -34.29 9.82 -20.23
N LYS A 30 -33.08 10.36 -20.42
CA LYS A 30 -31.85 9.77 -19.84
C LYS A 30 -31.84 9.86 -18.32
N ASN A 31 -32.34 10.94 -17.76
CA ASN A 31 -32.45 11.13 -16.31
C ASN A 31 -33.55 10.25 -15.69
N GLU A 32 -34.68 10.07 -16.35
CA GLU A 32 -35.74 9.17 -15.87
C GLU A 32 -35.30 7.71 -15.81
N VAL A 33 -34.59 7.24 -16.84
CA VAL A 33 -34.04 5.89 -16.88
C VAL A 33 -32.95 5.71 -15.82
N LEU A 34 -32.10 6.70 -15.59
CA LEU A 34 -31.07 6.67 -14.56
C LEU A 34 -31.68 6.66 -13.14
N GLU A 35 -32.72 7.43 -12.89
CA GLU A 35 -33.45 7.45 -11.60
C GLU A 35 -34.24 6.15 -11.38
N TYR A 36 -34.81 5.56 -12.43
CA TYR A 36 -35.44 4.25 -12.34
C TYR A 36 -34.44 3.14 -11.96
N PHE A 37 -33.24 3.12 -12.56
CA PHE A 37 -32.17 2.18 -12.15
C PHE A 37 -31.65 2.44 -10.74
N LYS A 38 -31.54 3.70 -10.31
CA LYS A 38 -31.20 4.04 -8.93
C LYS A 38 -32.29 3.58 -7.94
N SER A 39 -33.56 3.63 -8.33
CA SER A 39 -34.67 3.17 -7.51
C SER A 39 -34.71 1.64 -7.37
N ILE A 40 -34.41 0.91 -8.45
CA ILE A 40 -34.27 -0.56 -8.41
C ILE A 40 -33.11 -0.97 -7.50
N ASN A 41 -31.94 -0.35 -7.65
CA ASN A 41 -30.78 -0.62 -6.79
C ASN A 41 -31.09 -0.29 -5.30
N ARG A 42 -31.76 0.83 -5.01
CA ARG A 42 -32.16 1.16 -3.64
C ARG A 42 -33.14 0.15 -3.02
N ASN A 43 -33.99 -0.49 -3.80
CA ASN A 43 -34.94 -1.49 -3.30
C ASN A 43 -34.33 -2.89 -3.16
N ILE A 44 -33.31 -3.22 -3.94
CA ILE A 44 -32.58 -4.50 -3.83
C ILE A 44 -31.67 -4.51 -2.59
N PHE A 45 -31.07 -3.37 -2.24
CA PHE A 45 -30.16 -3.26 -1.08
C PHE A 45 -30.82 -2.80 0.24
N LYS A 46 -32.12 -2.47 0.28
CA LYS A 46 -32.83 -2.06 1.50
C LYS A 46 -33.56 -3.16 2.25
N LYS A 47 -33.37 -4.44 1.93
CA LYS A 47 -33.69 -5.53 2.85
C LYS A 47 -32.45 -5.84 3.70
N GLU A 48 -32.10 -4.95 4.61
CA GLU A 48 -31.36 -5.34 5.80
C GLU A 48 -32.21 -6.36 6.56
N ALA A 49 -31.93 -7.64 6.34
CA ALA A 49 -32.37 -8.66 7.25
C ALA A 49 -31.78 -8.31 8.63
N LYS A 50 -32.62 -8.15 9.65
CA LYS A 50 -32.18 -8.19 11.05
C LYS A 50 -31.36 -9.47 11.18
N VAL A 51 -30.05 -9.35 11.26
CA VAL A 51 -29.15 -10.48 11.46
C VAL A 51 -29.39 -10.94 12.89
N SER A 52 -30.08 -12.04 13.04
CA SER A 52 -30.06 -12.81 14.29
C SER A 52 -28.59 -13.24 14.50
N SER A 53 -28.13 -13.26 15.75
CA SER A 53 -26.75 -13.62 16.10
C SER A 53 -26.31 -14.89 15.35
N VAL A 54 -25.18 -14.80 14.64
CA VAL A 54 -24.62 -15.91 13.87
C VAL A 54 -23.56 -16.58 14.73
N LEU A 55 -23.75 -17.86 15.06
CA LEU A 55 -22.75 -18.68 15.75
C LEU A 55 -21.88 -19.40 14.71
N THR A 56 -20.57 -19.34 14.87
CA THR A 56 -19.62 -20.12 14.08
C THR A 56 -19.19 -21.36 14.84
N ASN A 57 -19.29 -22.53 14.23
CA ASN A 57 -18.76 -23.77 14.79
C ASN A 57 -17.28 -23.93 14.40
N PRO A 58 -16.33 -23.98 15.35
CA PRO A 58 -14.90 -24.02 15.06
C PRO A 58 -14.42 -25.30 14.36
N SER A 59 -15.19 -26.39 14.44
CA SER A 59 -14.82 -27.66 13.79
C SER A 59 -15.39 -27.82 12.38
N LEU A 60 -16.27 -26.91 11.95
CA LEU A 60 -16.88 -26.89 10.62
C LEU A 60 -16.85 -25.43 10.17
N ASN A 61 -16.12 -25.08 9.14
CA ASN A 61 -16.01 -23.73 8.56
C ASN A 61 -17.37 -23.15 8.07
N MET A 62 -18.45 -23.35 8.79
CA MET A 62 -19.82 -23.00 8.40
C MET A 62 -20.50 -22.19 9.49
N SER A 63 -21.05 -21.04 9.10
CA SER A 63 -21.96 -20.27 9.96
C SER A 63 -23.32 -20.94 10.03
N ALA A 64 -23.99 -20.87 11.17
CA ALA A 64 -25.34 -21.39 11.35
C ALA A 64 -26.23 -20.34 12.04
N LYS A 65 -27.54 -20.46 11.88
CA LYS A 65 -28.48 -19.68 12.67
C LYS A 65 -28.45 -20.14 14.13
N SER A 66 -28.38 -19.17 15.04
CA SER A 66 -28.26 -19.45 16.47
C SER A 66 -29.55 -19.98 17.13
N ASP A 67 -30.68 -19.77 16.46
CA ASP A 67 -32.03 -20.02 16.94
C ASP A 67 -32.81 -21.05 16.09
N GLU A 68 -32.13 -21.76 15.19
CA GLU A 68 -32.76 -22.74 14.29
C GLU A 68 -31.89 -23.99 14.12
N ILE A 69 -32.56 -25.15 14.17
CA ILE A 69 -31.96 -26.45 13.84
C ILE A 69 -32.80 -27.20 12.80
N LEU A 70 -32.21 -28.12 12.10
CA LEU A 70 -32.87 -29.07 11.22
C LEU A 70 -32.95 -30.41 11.92
N VAL A 71 -34.16 -30.93 12.07
CA VAL A 71 -34.42 -32.20 12.76
C VAL A 71 -35.06 -33.19 11.80
N LYS A 72 -34.48 -34.39 11.72
CA LYS A 72 -35.03 -35.54 11.00
C LYS A 72 -35.61 -36.52 11.98
N PHE A 73 -36.92 -36.75 11.88
CA PHE A 73 -37.63 -37.72 12.70
C PHE A 73 -37.56 -39.12 12.09
N ARG A 74 -37.67 -40.16 12.93
CA ARG A 74 -37.76 -41.52 12.43
C ARG A 74 -39.05 -41.73 11.64
N LYS A 75 -39.02 -42.68 10.71
CA LYS A 75 -40.21 -43.00 9.88
C LYS A 75 -41.40 -43.43 10.74
N GLY A 76 -42.60 -42.93 10.38
CA GLY A 76 -43.84 -43.29 11.05
C GLY A 76 -44.26 -42.34 12.16
N ILE A 77 -43.46 -41.33 12.51
CA ILE A 77 -43.85 -40.34 13.50
C ILE A 77 -44.77 -39.32 12.83
N GLY A 78 -46.04 -39.26 13.31
CA GLY A 78 -47.05 -38.33 12.79
C GLY A 78 -46.81 -36.86 13.21
N SER A 79 -47.40 -35.90 12.49
CA SER A 79 -47.17 -34.45 12.68
C SER A 79 -47.48 -33.98 14.11
N PHE A 80 -48.52 -34.52 14.75
CA PHE A 80 -48.86 -34.19 16.11
C PHE A 80 -47.80 -34.66 17.13
N ALA A 81 -47.26 -35.88 16.93
CA ALA A 81 -46.20 -36.41 17.78
C ALA A 81 -44.89 -35.60 17.58
N LYS A 82 -44.53 -35.23 16.34
CA LYS A 82 -43.40 -34.36 16.06
C LYS A 82 -43.51 -33.01 16.80
N SER A 83 -44.67 -32.37 16.74
CA SER A 83 -44.92 -31.13 17.47
C SER A 83 -44.80 -31.26 18.98
N ASN A 84 -45.26 -32.36 19.55
CA ASN A 84 -45.14 -32.63 20.99
C ASN A 84 -43.67 -32.86 21.39
N ILE A 85 -42.92 -33.61 20.61
CA ILE A 85 -41.48 -33.83 20.84
C ILE A 85 -40.74 -32.49 20.82
N VAL A 86 -40.98 -31.65 19.79
CA VAL A 86 -40.33 -30.34 19.68
C VAL A 86 -40.75 -29.43 20.85
N GLY A 87 -42.04 -29.45 21.24
CA GLY A 87 -42.53 -28.68 22.39
C GLY A 87 -41.96 -29.14 23.73
N SER A 88 -41.62 -30.41 23.91
CA SER A 88 -40.97 -30.90 25.13
C SER A 88 -39.56 -30.32 25.36
N PHE A 89 -38.90 -29.86 24.32
CA PHE A 89 -37.62 -29.15 24.36
C PHE A 89 -37.81 -27.62 24.27
N SER A 90 -38.98 -27.10 24.55
CA SER A 90 -39.32 -25.67 24.41
C SER A 90 -39.09 -25.11 23.00
N GLY A 91 -38.97 -25.95 22.00
CA GLY A 91 -38.85 -25.58 20.61
C GLY A 91 -40.18 -25.37 19.91
N LYS A 92 -40.15 -24.84 18.69
CA LYS A 92 -41.34 -24.65 17.86
C LYS A 92 -41.03 -25.05 16.40
N MET A 93 -41.92 -25.84 15.81
CA MET A 93 -41.87 -26.14 14.38
C MET A 93 -42.02 -24.87 13.55
N ILE A 94 -41.14 -24.61 12.59
CA ILE A 94 -41.22 -23.50 11.66
C ILE A 94 -41.73 -24.02 10.31
N GLY A 95 -42.98 -23.77 9.99
CA GLY A 95 -43.57 -24.17 8.71
C GLY A 95 -43.88 -25.68 8.62
N SER A 96 -44.11 -26.14 7.39
CA SER A 96 -44.25 -27.55 7.05
C SER A 96 -42.88 -28.22 6.89
N GLU A 97 -42.85 -29.57 6.81
CA GLU A 97 -41.65 -30.32 6.46
C GLU A 97 -41.02 -29.78 5.18
N ILE A 98 -39.68 -29.78 5.13
CA ILE A 98 -38.93 -29.34 3.93
C ILE A 98 -39.19 -30.38 2.85
N SER A 99 -39.83 -29.97 1.76
CA SER A 99 -40.20 -30.85 0.65
C SER A 99 -39.05 -31.76 0.22
N ASN A 100 -39.32 -33.06 0.11
CA ASN A 100 -38.42 -34.10 -0.33
C ASN A 100 -37.17 -34.34 0.54
N SER A 101 -37.16 -33.92 1.79
CA SER A 101 -35.95 -34.05 2.63
C SER A 101 -36.13 -34.79 3.95
N ASP A 102 -37.36 -35.09 4.36
CA ASP A 102 -37.71 -35.65 5.70
C ASP A 102 -37.22 -34.78 6.89
N PHE A 103 -36.68 -33.57 6.63
CA PHE A 103 -36.25 -32.64 7.67
C PHE A 103 -37.35 -31.63 8.01
N SER A 104 -37.39 -31.31 9.28
CA SER A 104 -38.24 -30.23 9.82
C SER A 104 -37.37 -29.11 10.35
N LEU A 105 -37.73 -27.87 10.05
CA LEU A 105 -37.09 -26.70 10.62
C LEU A 105 -37.71 -26.41 11.99
N VAL A 106 -36.86 -26.29 13.01
CA VAL A 106 -37.25 -26.08 14.39
C VAL A 106 -36.55 -24.84 14.94
N SER A 107 -37.33 -23.92 15.54
CA SER A 107 -36.75 -22.85 16.36
C SER A 107 -36.46 -23.36 17.77
N ILE A 108 -35.33 -22.93 18.32
CA ILE A 108 -34.93 -23.19 19.71
C ILE A 108 -35.03 -21.90 20.53
N GLU A 109 -35.15 -22.03 21.86
CA GLU A 109 -35.19 -20.86 22.74
C GLU A 109 -33.84 -20.14 22.80
N LYS A 110 -33.88 -18.81 22.99
CA LYS A 110 -32.67 -17.95 23.00
C LYS A 110 -31.70 -18.21 24.16
N ASN A 111 -32.15 -18.90 25.20
CA ASN A 111 -31.38 -19.24 26.40
C ASN A 111 -30.69 -20.62 26.33
N ILE A 112 -30.87 -21.37 25.26
CA ILE A 112 -30.24 -22.69 25.03
C ILE A 112 -29.17 -22.52 23.95
N SER A 113 -27.96 -23.07 24.21
CA SER A 113 -26.94 -23.07 23.19
C SER A 113 -27.29 -23.98 22.02
N LEU A 114 -26.89 -23.62 20.79
CA LEU A 114 -27.17 -24.44 19.61
C LEU A 114 -26.64 -25.88 19.75
N GLN A 115 -25.46 -26.05 20.38
CA GLN A 115 -24.89 -27.36 20.64
C GLN A 115 -25.70 -28.19 21.65
N ASP A 116 -26.18 -27.55 22.72
CA ASP A 116 -26.99 -28.21 23.70
C ASP A 116 -28.32 -28.65 23.11
N ALA A 117 -28.99 -27.78 22.35
CA ALA A 117 -30.18 -28.15 21.62
C ALA A 117 -29.98 -29.34 20.70
N ILE A 118 -28.93 -29.32 19.86
CA ILE A 118 -28.62 -30.44 18.96
C ILE A 118 -28.37 -31.73 19.75
N ARG A 119 -27.65 -31.65 20.87
CA ARG A 119 -27.41 -32.82 21.74
C ARG A 119 -28.69 -33.37 22.34
N GLU A 120 -29.57 -32.50 22.86
CA GLU A 120 -30.84 -32.90 23.44
C GLU A 120 -31.77 -33.57 22.42
N TYR A 121 -31.91 -32.94 21.24
CA TYR A 121 -32.71 -33.50 20.15
C TYR A 121 -32.12 -34.83 19.65
N SER A 122 -30.81 -34.94 19.47
CA SER A 122 -30.15 -36.16 18.98
C SER A 122 -30.28 -37.35 19.96
N ASN A 123 -30.48 -37.11 21.24
CA ASN A 123 -30.68 -38.13 22.28
C ASN A 123 -32.11 -38.67 22.34
N HIS A 124 -33.09 -38.03 21.67
CA HIS A 124 -34.45 -38.45 21.68
C HIS A 124 -34.68 -39.71 20.82
N PRO A 125 -35.37 -40.79 21.32
CA PRO A 125 -35.51 -42.05 20.60
C PRO A 125 -36.22 -41.95 19.25
N ASP A 126 -37.12 -40.99 19.07
CA ASP A 126 -37.88 -40.77 17.83
C ASP A 126 -37.19 -39.82 16.85
N ILE A 127 -36.02 -39.28 17.17
CA ILE A 127 -35.21 -38.45 16.29
C ILE A 127 -34.09 -39.30 15.69
N GLU A 128 -33.95 -39.23 14.38
CA GLU A 128 -32.89 -39.93 13.63
C GLU A 128 -31.63 -39.07 13.57
N PHE A 129 -31.82 -37.73 13.41
CA PHE A 129 -30.73 -36.78 13.24
C PHE A 129 -31.13 -35.35 13.57
N ALA A 130 -30.22 -34.59 14.15
CA ALA A 130 -30.35 -33.14 14.33
C ALA A 130 -29.07 -32.42 13.96
N GLN A 131 -29.17 -31.27 13.29
CA GLN A 131 -28.03 -30.49 12.87
C GLN A 131 -28.35 -28.98 12.87
N PRO A 132 -27.33 -28.12 12.85
CA PRO A 132 -27.53 -26.67 12.65
C PRO A 132 -28.24 -26.36 11.33
N ASN A 133 -29.03 -25.29 11.29
CA ASN A 133 -29.45 -24.68 10.04
C ASN A 133 -28.28 -23.81 9.52
N TYR A 134 -27.44 -24.40 8.68
CA TYR A 134 -26.24 -23.74 8.15
C TYR A 134 -26.59 -22.60 7.19
N ILE A 135 -25.79 -21.54 7.25
CA ILE A 135 -25.91 -20.38 6.37
C ILE A 135 -24.91 -20.56 5.22
N TYR A 136 -25.44 -20.61 4.03
CA TYR A 136 -24.64 -20.56 2.80
C TYR A 136 -24.63 -19.14 2.25
N ARG A 137 -23.47 -18.66 1.83
CA ARG A 137 -23.29 -17.36 1.19
C ARG A 137 -22.70 -17.58 -0.21
N ALA A 138 -23.09 -16.73 -1.16
CA ALA A 138 -22.37 -16.65 -2.40
C ALA A 138 -20.96 -16.09 -2.11
N THR A 139 -19.93 -16.84 -2.41
CA THR A 139 -18.53 -16.38 -2.32
C THR A 139 -18.26 -15.44 -3.48
N VAL A 140 -17.92 -14.20 -3.19
CA VAL A 140 -17.57 -13.19 -4.19
C VAL A 140 -16.08 -12.95 -4.10
N ALA A 141 -15.30 -13.67 -4.92
CA ALA A 141 -13.90 -13.30 -5.14
C ALA A 141 -13.85 -11.93 -5.82
N PRO A 142 -12.86 -11.08 -5.52
CA PRO A 142 -12.65 -9.82 -6.22
C PRO A 142 -12.62 -10.00 -7.73
N SER A 143 -13.24 -9.05 -8.45
CA SER A 143 -13.31 -9.03 -9.91
C SER A 143 -12.13 -8.31 -10.56
N ASP A 144 -11.25 -7.78 -9.75
CA ASP A 144 -10.09 -6.98 -10.15
C ASP A 144 -9.10 -7.86 -10.93
N PRO A 145 -8.62 -7.41 -12.10
CA PRO A 145 -7.89 -8.25 -13.04
C PRO A 145 -6.62 -8.90 -12.47
N GLN A 146 -5.90 -8.19 -11.58
CA GLN A 146 -4.68 -8.71 -10.95
C GLN A 146 -4.94 -9.64 -9.75
N PHE A 147 -6.19 -9.74 -9.28
CA PHE A 147 -6.50 -10.60 -8.14
C PHE A 147 -6.07 -12.06 -8.36
N VAL A 148 -6.17 -12.54 -9.60
CA VAL A 148 -5.73 -13.91 -9.96
C VAL A 148 -4.22 -14.13 -9.73
N ASN A 149 -3.43 -13.06 -9.67
CA ASN A 149 -2.00 -13.06 -9.42
C ASN A 149 -1.66 -12.81 -7.93
N GLN A 150 -2.64 -12.42 -7.11
CA GLN A 150 -2.43 -12.10 -5.69
C GLN A 150 -2.53 -13.35 -4.81
N TRP A 151 -1.53 -14.23 -4.93
CA TRP A 151 -1.50 -15.53 -4.25
C TRP A 151 -1.57 -15.43 -2.72
N GLY A 152 -1.08 -14.35 -2.14
CA GLY A 152 -1.16 -14.09 -0.70
C GLY A 152 -2.60 -14.07 -0.18
N PHE A 153 -3.55 -13.67 -1.00
CA PHE A 153 -4.98 -13.63 -0.67
C PHE A 153 -5.72 -14.90 -1.09
N ARG A 154 -5.33 -15.48 -2.24
CA ARG A 154 -5.87 -16.74 -2.76
C ARG A 154 -4.81 -17.48 -3.57
N ASN A 155 -4.30 -18.57 -3.03
CA ASN A 155 -3.35 -19.42 -3.71
C ASN A 155 -4.05 -20.65 -4.31
N THR A 156 -4.12 -20.71 -5.63
CA THR A 156 -4.68 -21.82 -6.40
C THR A 156 -3.60 -22.68 -7.05
N GLY A 157 -2.31 -22.40 -6.74
CA GLY A 157 -1.17 -22.99 -7.41
C GLY A 157 -0.77 -22.25 -8.68
N GLN A 158 -1.15 -20.96 -8.80
CA GLN A 158 -0.83 -20.13 -9.95
C GLN A 158 0.66 -19.78 -10.04
N THR A 159 1.13 -19.56 -11.27
CA THR A 159 2.45 -18.99 -11.56
C THR A 159 2.35 -17.47 -11.63
N ILE A 160 3.21 -16.78 -10.91
CA ILE A 160 3.32 -15.32 -10.96
C ILE A 160 4.51 -14.95 -11.84
N PHE A 161 4.24 -14.17 -12.89
CA PHE A 161 5.29 -13.66 -13.76
C PHE A 161 5.96 -12.45 -13.12
N SER A 162 7.24 -12.56 -12.82
CA SER A 162 8.09 -11.51 -12.26
C SER A 162 9.43 -11.52 -12.97
N ALA A 163 10.05 -10.36 -13.10
CA ALA A 163 11.39 -10.24 -13.68
C ALA A 163 12.44 -11.01 -12.86
N ASN A 164 12.21 -11.12 -11.55
CA ASN A 164 13.07 -11.84 -10.60
C ASN A 164 12.23 -12.86 -9.83
N TYR A 165 12.19 -14.10 -10.33
CA TYR A 165 11.53 -15.20 -9.62
C TYR A 165 12.29 -15.52 -8.33
N LEU A 166 11.59 -15.42 -7.20
CA LEU A 166 12.10 -15.83 -5.90
C LEU A 166 11.16 -16.84 -5.25
N GLY A 167 11.76 -17.88 -4.64
CA GLY A 167 11.01 -18.95 -3.98
C GLY A 167 10.30 -19.91 -4.95
N ASN A 168 9.36 -20.69 -4.41
CA ASN A 168 8.61 -21.69 -5.17
C ASN A 168 7.52 -21.00 -6.02
N ASN A 169 7.59 -21.18 -7.34
CA ASN A 169 6.66 -20.66 -8.33
C ASN A 169 6.53 -21.67 -9.48
N PRO A 170 5.42 -22.35 -9.70
CA PRO A 170 4.08 -22.06 -9.15
C PRO A 170 3.92 -22.34 -7.66
N GLY A 171 2.88 -21.78 -7.07
CA GLY A 171 2.53 -21.93 -5.67
C GLY A 171 1.88 -23.28 -5.32
N ILE A 172 1.54 -23.46 -4.06
CA ILE A 172 0.79 -24.61 -3.56
C ILE A 172 -0.61 -24.13 -3.14
N SER A 173 -1.65 -24.72 -3.76
CA SER A 173 -3.04 -24.36 -3.47
C SER A 173 -3.38 -24.40 -1.97
N GLY A 174 -4.08 -23.38 -1.47
CA GLY A 174 -4.47 -23.23 -0.07
C GLY A 174 -3.34 -22.76 0.87
N LYS A 175 -2.18 -22.40 0.32
CA LYS A 175 -1.09 -21.75 1.05
C LYS A 175 -1.19 -20.24 0.89
N ASP A 176 -2.19 -19.66 1.56
CA ASP A 176 -2.53 -18.24 1.56
C ASP A 176 -3.09 -17.80 2.91
N MET A 177 -3.37 -16.52 3.08
CA MET A 177 -3.87 -15.91 4.31
C MET A 177 -5.36 -16.17 4.60
N ASN A 178 -6.06 -16.97 3.79
CA ASN A 178 -7.51 -17.17 3.88
C ASN A 178 -8.33 -15.86 3.79
N MET A 179 -7.84 -14.87 3.01
CA MET A 179 -8.49 -13.56 2.95
C MET A 179 -9.89 -13.62 2.33
N VAL A 180 -10.11 -14.42 1.28
CA VAL A 180 -11.43 -14.53 0.64
C VAL A 180 -12.49 -14.97 1.64
N GLU A 181 -12.20 -16.01 2.44
CA GLU A 181 -13.11 -16.46 3.49
C GLU A 181 -13.30 -15.40 4.58
N ALA A 182 -12.24 -14.68 4.93
CA ALA A 182 -12.31 -13.61 5.92
C ALA A 182 -13.17 -12.43 5.44
N TRP A 183 -13.01 -12.00 4.19
CA TRP A 183 -13.83 -10.95 3.59
C TRP A 183 -15.32 -11.32 3.51
N ASP A 184 -15.62 -12.57 3.18
CA ASP A 184 -17.00 -13.05 3.08
C ASP A 184 -17.70 -13.17 4.45
N ASN A 185 -16.96 -13.63 5.47
CA ASN A 185 -17.55 -13.98 6.77
C ASN A 185 -17.46 -12.86 7.82
N PHE A 186 -16.47 -11.96 7.73
CA PHE A 186 -16.22 -10.96 8.78
C PHE A 186 -16.30 -9.53 8.28
N THR A 187 -15.29 -9.07 7.55
CA THR A 187 -15.24 -7.71 6.94
C THR A 187 -14.17 -7.62 5.88
N LYS A 188 -14.37 -6.69 4.96
CA LYS A 188 -13.44 -6.32 3.89
C LYS A 188 -13.06 -4.83 3.91
N TYR A 189 -13.75 -4.04 4.72
CA TYR A 189 -13.53 -2.60 4.88
C TYR A 189 -13.05 -2.28 6.29
N CYS A 190 -12.26 -1.23 6.41
CA CYS A 190 -11.78 -0.65 7.67
C CYS A 190 -11.91 0.88 7.67
N ASP A 191 -13.08 1.36 7.22
CA ASP A 191 -13.39 2.78 7.13
C ASP A 191 -13.13 3.49 8.46
N GLY A 192 -12.44 4.63 8.40
CA GLY A 192 -12.10 5.41 9.60
C GLY A 192 -10.92 4.87 10.42
N VAL A 193 -10.22 3.82 9.95
CA VAL A 193 -8.96 3.33 10.55
C VAL A 193 -7.80 3.67 9.62
N PRO A 194 -7.17 4.84 9.75
CA PRO A 194 -6.03 5.21 8.92
C PRO A 194 -4.82 4.33 9.24
N VAL A 195 -4.14 3.90 8.18
CA VAL A 195 -2.86 3.20 8.29
C VAL A 195 -1.77 4.12 7.78
N ALA A 196 -0.83 4.49 8.65
CA ALA A 196 0.32 5.27 8.25
C ALA A 196 1.38 4.37 7.60
N VAL A 197 1.80 4.74 6.40
CA VAL A 197 2.88 4.10 5.66
C VAL A 197 4.07 5.05 5.64
N LEU A 198 5.06 4.76 6.48
CA LEU A 198 6.31 5.51 6.53
C LEU A 198 7.30 4.85 5.58
N ASP A 199 7.43 5.43 4.38
CA ASP A 199 8.12 4.82 3.26
C ASP A 199 8.60 5.89 2.26
N SER A 200 8.81 5.54 1.00
CA SER A 200 9.18 6.46 -0.10
C SER A 200 8.02 7.37 -0.58
N GLY A 201 6.90 7.40 0.14
CA GLY A 201 5.69 8.10 -0.26
C GLY A 201 4.63 7.17 -0.84
N ALA A 202 3.65 7.74 -1.55
CA ALA A 202 2.69 6.98 -2.36
C ALA A 202 2.25 7.80 -3.56
N ASN A 203 2.04 7.15 -4.73
CA ASN A 203 1.42 7.83 -5.85
C ASN A 203 -0.05 8.13 -5.53
N TYR A 204 -0.31 9.36 -5.06
CA TYR A 204 -1.65 9.77 -4.63
C TYR A 204 -2.63 10.00 -5.79
N ASN A 205 -2.17 9.87 -7.05
CA ASN A 205 -3.02 9.83 -8.24
C ASN A 205 -3.38 8.40 -8.67
N HIS A 206 -2.96 7.39 -7.90
CA HIS A 206 -3.25 6.00 -8.25
C HIS A 206 -4.73 5.67 -8.02
N GLU A 207 -5.40 5.15 -9.06
CA GLU A 207 -6.83 4.87 -9.09
C GLU A 207 -7.30 3.84 -8.06
N ASP A 208 -6.38 2.96 -7.65
CA ASP A 208 -6.67 1.88 -6.70
C ASP A 208 -6.48 2.28 -5.24
N LEU A 209 -5.89 3.44 -4.95
CA LEU A 209 -5.61 3.86 -3.58
C LEU A 209 -6.65 4.84 -3.05
N THR A 210 -6.88 4.79 -1.76
CA THR A 210 -7.63 5.77 -0.98
C THR A 210 -6.70 6.39 0.04
N PHE A 211 -6.74 7.70 0.17
CA PHE A 211 -5.84 8.41 1.08
C PHE A 211 -6.60 8.98 2.28
N TRP A 212 -5.92 8.97 3.41
CA TRP A 212 -6.29 9.78 4.55
C TRP A 212 -6.19 11.27 4.16
N ASN A 213 -7.12 12.05 4.66
CA ASN A 213 -7.09 13.50 4.52
C ASN A 213 -7.52 14.18 5.81
N SER A 214 -7.00 15.36 6.03
CA SER A 214 -7.39 16.19 7.17
C SER A 214 -7.33 17.67 6.79
N SER A 215 -8.38 18.41 7.09
CA SER A 215 -8.41 19.86 6.95
C SER A 215 -7.73 20.60 8.11
N SER A 216 -7.32 19.87 9.14
CA SER A 216 -6.75 20.40 10.39
C SER A 216 -5.55 19.59 10.85
N CYS A 217 -4.70 19.15 9.91
CA CYS A 217 -3.55 18.35 10.28
C CYS A 217 -2.49 19.18 11.02
N VAL A 218 -1.72 18.48 11.85
CA VAL A 218 -0.66 19.09 12.65
C VAL A 218 0.70 18.49 12.28
N SER A 219 1.76 19.27 12.48
CA SER A 219 3.14 18.82 12.25
C SER A 219 3.59 17.76 13.28
N ASP A 220 4.76 17.19 13.06
CA ASP A 220 5.47 16.32 14.00
C ASP A 220 5.69 16.97 15.37
N LEU A 221 5.80 18.28 15.44
CA LEU A 221 5.89 19.07 16.69
C LEU A 221 4.53 19.45 17.27
N GLY A 222 3.43 19.27 16.53
CA GLY A 222 2.07 19.60 16.94
C GLY A 222 1.62 20.99 16.51
N GLY A 223 2.42 21.71 15.71
CA GLY A 223 2.00 22.99 15.09
C GLY A 223 0.95 22.73 13.99
N TYR A 224 0.00 23.67 13.85
CA TYR A 224 -1.03 23.58 12.83
C TYR A 224 -0.44 23.76 11.42
N ILE A 225 -0.70 22.81 10.52
CA ILE A 225 -0.31 22.87 9.11
C ILE A 225 -1.48 23.32 8.22
N GLY A 226 -2.69 22.83 8.51
CA GLY A 226 -3.90 23.07 7.71
C GLY A 226 -4.37 21.83 6.97
N ASN A 227 -4.58 21.95 5.66
CA ASN A 227 -5.07 20.84 4.84
C ASN A 227 -3.93 19.92 4.44
N CYS A 228 -4.02 18.64 4.83
CA CYS A 228 -3.14 17.57 4.37
C CYS A 228 -3.98 16.54 3.60
N PRO A 229 -3.97 16.55 2.27
CA PRO A 229 -4.89 15.71 1.48
C PRO A 229 -4.45 14.24 1.36
N TYR A 230 -3.18 13.92 1.70
CA TYR A 230 -2.62 12.58 1.51
C TYR A 230 -1.76 12.11 2.68
N GLY A 231 -1.15 13.03 3.42
CA GLY A 231 -0.15 12.79 4.44
C GLY A 231 0.89 13.93 4.49
N TYR A 232 2.17 13.59 4.66
CA TYR A 232 3.26 14.56 4.72
C TYR A 232 4.57 14.02 4.15
N ASP A 233 5.34 14.89 3.52
CA ASP A 233 6.66 14.62 2.97
C ASP A 233 7.76 15.23 3.86
N PHE A 234 8.55 14.39 4.52
CA PHE A 234 9.71 14.80 5.33
C PHE A 234 11.02 14.81 4.54
N VAL A 235 10.99 14.44 3.27
CA VAL A 235 12.14 14.58 2.36
C VAL A 235 12.16 15.99 1.80
N ASP A 236 11.03 16.44 1.25
CA ASP A 236 10.88 17.76 0.63
C ASP A 236 10.20 18.79 1.55
N ASN A 237 9.75 18.39 2.76
CA ASN A 237 9.08 19.21 3.79
C ASN A 237 7.81 19.89 3.27
N ASP A 238 6.91 19.11 2.66
CA ASP A 238 5.61 19.60 2.18
C ASP A 238 4.49 18.59 2.44
N ILE A 239 3.27 18.91 1.95
CA ILE A 239 2.06 18.08 2.14
C ILE A 239 1.80 17.11 0.97
N TYR A 240 2.75 16.91 0.08
CA TYR A 240 2.60 16.13 -1.14
C TYR A 240 3.59 14.95 -1.19
N PRO A 241 3.35 13.89 -0.41
CA PRO A 241 4.26 12.74 -0.27
C PRO A 241 4.22 11.82 -1.50
N MET A 242 4.57 12.35 -2.67
CA MET A 242 4.61 11.59 -3.91
C MET A 242 5.74 10.55 -3.87
N ASP A 243 5.42 9.35 -4.29
CA ASP A 243 6.37 8.25 -4.40
C ASP A 243 7.19 8.34 -5.69
N LEU A 244 8.49 8.44 -5.54
CA LEU A 244 9.48 8.51 -6.60
C LEU A 244 10.21 7.19 -6.83
N ASN A 245 10.08 6.27 -5.88
CA ASN A 245 10.73 4.97 -5.88
C ASN A 245 9.79 3.85 -6.33
N GLY A 246 8.52 3.93 -5.93
CA GLY A 246 7.49 2.92 -6.18
C GLY A 246 7.27 1.96 -5.01
N HIS A 247 8.20 1.87 -4.07
CA HIS A 247 8.12 0.93 -2.96
C HIS A 247 6.94 1.26 -2.02
N GLY A 248 6.79 2.52 -1.59
CA GLY A 248 5.71 2.94 -0.71
C GLY A 248 4.32 2.82 -1.34
N THR A 249 4.20 3.04 -2.66
CA THR A 249 2.97 2.80 -3.41
C THR A 249 2.60 1.32 -3.39
N HIS A 250 3.59 0.43 -3.56
CA HIS A 250 3.36 -1.01 -3.52
C HIS A 250 2.92 -1.47 -2.12
N VAL A 251 3.58 -1.03 -1.09
CA VAL A 251 3.23 -1.26 0.32
C VAL A 251 1.80 -0.77 0.62
N SER A 252 1.46 0.44 0.17
CA SER A 252 0.12 1.02 0.34
C SER A 252 -0.97 0.18 -0.31
N GLY A 253 -0.71 -0.36 -1.49
CA GLY A 253 -1.65 -1.22 -2.20
C GLY A 253 -1.89 -2.55 -1.52
N ILE A 254 -0.88 -3.20 -0.96
CA ILE A 254 -1.04 -4.44 -0.20
C ILE A 254 -1.96 -4.20 1.02
N ILE A 255 -1.82 -3.05 1.69
CA ILE A 255 -2.69 -2.68 2.79
C ILE A 255 -4.11 -2.43 2.31
N GLY A 256 -4.28 -1.57 1.27
CA GLY A 256 -5.55 -0.90 1.05
C GLY A 256 -6.01 -0.69 -0.38
N ALA A 257 -5.48 -1.38 -1.40
CA ALA A 257 -6.02 -1.25 -2.75
C ALA A 257 -7.52 -1.58 -2.79
N LYS A 258 -8.28 -0.79 -3.58
CA LYS A 258 -9.73 -0.88 -3.67
C LYS A 258 -10.19 -2.09 -4.47
N MET A 259 -11.35 -2.62 -4.15
CA MET A 259 -12.08 -3.53 -5.04
C MET A 259 -13.00 -2.68 -5.93
N ASN A 260 -12.52 -2.35 -7.13
CA ASN A 260 -13.18 -1.41 -8.04
C ASN A 260 -13.25 -1.91 -9.50
N GLY A 261 -12.81 -3.16 -9.74
CA GLY A 261 -12.73 -3.76 -11.08
C GLY A 261 -11.49 -3.33 -11.87
N LEU A 262 -10.53 -2.65 -11.23
CA LEU A 262 -9.25 -2.25 -11.80
C LEU A 262 -8.14 -2.94 -10.99
N GLY A 263 -7.00 -3.20 -11.63
CA GLY A 263 -5.81 -3.70 -10.96
C GLY A 263 -6.00 -4.87 -10.00
N GLY A 264 -5.68 -4.69 -8.74
CA GLY A 264 -5.77 -5.68 -7.69
C GLY A 264 -6.49 -5.17 -6.44
N VAL A 265 -6.39 -5.90 -5.35
CA VAL A 265 -6.99 -5.51 -4.06
C VAL A 265 -5.95 -5.49 -2.94
N GLY A 266 -6.23 -4.80 -1.87
CA GLY A 266 -5.50 -4.85 -0.62
C GLY A 266 -6.17 -5.76 0.41
N VAL A 267 -5.54 -5.95 1.56
CA VAL A 267 -6.09 -6.70 2.69
C VAL A 267 -7.37 -6.03 3.21
N CYS A 268 -7.36 -4.72 3.39
CA CYS A 268 -8.53 -3.89 3.71
C CYS A 268 -8.89 -2.98 2.55
N TRP A 269 -9.96 -3.29 1.83
CA TRP A 269 -10.35 -2.60 0.61
C TRP A 269 -10.65 -1.12 0.85
N GLY A 270 -9.87 -0.26 0.20
CA GLY A 270 -10.02 1.18 0.32
C GLY A 270 -9.60 1.75 1.67
N ALA A 271 -8.68 1.09 2.39
CA ALA A 271 -8.09 1.65 3.62
C ALA A 271 -7.59 3.07 3.41
N PRO A 272 -7.90 4.02 4.29
CA PRO A 272 -7.37 5.36 4.20
C PRO A 272 -5.86 5.36 4.52
N ILE A 273 -5.03 5.39 3.49
CA ILE A 273 -3.56 5.42 3.61
C ILE A 273 -3.11 6.82 4.00
N MET A 274 -2.43 6.94 5.13
CA MET A 274 -1.68 8.15 5.48
C MET A 274 -0.25 7.99 4.95
N ALA A 275 0.02 8.55 3.78
CA ALA A 275 1.34 8.49 3.17
C ALA A 275 2.31 9.44 3.89
N VAL A 276 3.40 8.89 4.42
CA VAL A 276 4.43 9.68 5.12
C VAL A 276 5.77 9.38 4.47
N ARG A 277 6.23 10.30 3.60
CA ARG A 277 7.49 10.11 2.90
C ARG A 277 8.65 10.43 3.82
N VAL A 278 9.40 9.40 4.19
CA VAL A 278 10.61 9.47 5.04
C VAL A 278 11.84 8.89 4.34
N LEU A 279 11.62 8.15 3.24
CA LEU A 279 12.66 7.64 2.35
C LEU A 279 12.66 8.46 1.06
N ASP A 280 13.84 8.77 0.54
CA ASP A 280 14.01 9.45 -0.75
C ASP A 280 13.73 8.52 -1.95
N ASP A 281 13.97 9.00 -3.14
CA ASP A 281 13.80 8.28 -4.41
C ASP A 281 14.72 7.04 -4.54
N THR A 282 15.83 7.02 -3.83
CA THR A 282 16.73 5.86 -3.76
C THR A 282 16.31 4.84 -2.68
N GLY A 283 15.27 5.15 -1.89
CA GLY A 283 14.78 4.32 -0.80
C GLY A 283 15.58 4.48 0.50
N ILE A 284 16.32 5.56 0.66
CA ILE A 284 17.16 5.83 1.84
C ILE A 284 16.50 6.90 2.70
N GLY A 285 16.47 6.68 4.01
CA GLY A 285 15.98 7.63 5.01
C GLY A 285 16.91 7.79 6.19
N THR A 286 16.69 8.84 6.97
CA THR A 286 17.45 9.10 8.21
C THR A 286 16.57 8.88 9.43
N THR A 287 17.19 8.55 10.57
CA THR A 287 16.52 8.47 11.87
C THR A 287 15.63 9.68 12.14
N GLU A 288 16.13 10.87 11.88
CA GLU A 288 15.39 12.12 12.09
C GLU A 288 14.08 12.16 11.32
N LYS A 289 14.10 11.86 10.01
CA LYS A 289 12.91 11.85 9.16
C LYS A 289 11.91 10.79 9.61
N ILE A 290 12.39 9.59 9.98
CA ILE A 290 11.54 8.49 10.46
C ILE A 290 10.86 8.89 11.77
N ILE A 291 11.58 9.48 12.74
CA ILE A 291 11.01 9.96 14.01
C ILE A 291 9.98 11.06 13.78
N LYS A 292 10.26 12.02 12.91
CA LYS A 292 9.30 13.06 12.53
C LYS A 292 8.05 12.45 11.92
N GLY A 293 8.21 11.47 11.03
CA GLY A 293 7.10 10.73 10.43
C GLY A 293 6.25 10.00 11.46
N ILE A 294 6.86 9.32 12.44
CA ILE A 294 6.16 8.67 13.55
C ILE A 294 5.33 9.70 14.34
N ASN A 295 5.96 10.80 14.74
CA ASN A 295 5.30 11.85 15.52
C ASN A 295 4.13 12.48 14.76
N PHE A 296 4.30 12.75 13.45
CA PHE A 296 3.22 13.23 12.59
C PHE A 296 2.07 12.22 12.55
N ALA A 297 2.36 10.96 12.27
CA ALA A 297 1.35 9.92 12.12
C ALA A 297 0.46 9.78 13.38
N VAL A 298 1.08 9.66 14.56
CA VAL A 298 0.33 9.46 15.81
C VAL A 298 -0.45 10.71 16.24
N LYS A 299 0.10 11.91 16.02
CA LYS A 299 -0.60 13.17 16.32
C LYS A 299 -1.79 13.43 15.40
N ASN A 300 -1.78 12.86 14.21
CA ASN A 300 -2.87 12.91 13.26
C ASN A 300 -3.77 11.65 13.29
N GLY A 301 -3.67 10.85 14.35
CA GLY A 301 -4.63 9.80 14.70
C GLY A 301 -4.36 8.43 14.13
N ALA A 302 -3.23 8.19 13.46
CA ALA A 302 -2.85 6.86 13.03
C ALA A 302 -2.50 5.98 14.24
N LYS A 303 -3.11 4.81 14.33
CA LYS A 303 -2.84 3.80 15.37
C LYS A 303 -2.16 2.56 14.81
N ILE A 304 -2.01 2.46 13.51
CA ILE A 304 -1.28 1.40 12.83
C ILE A 304 -0.25 2.08 11.93
N ILE A 305 1.00 1.74 12.14
CA ILE A 305 2.14 2.32 11.44
C ILE A 305 2.91 1.17 10.80
N ASN A 306 3.00 1.18 9.47
CA ASN A 306 3.80 0.22 8.72
C ASN A 306 5.19 0.81 8.45
N LEU A 307 6.23 0.08 8.86
CA LEU A 307 7.62 0.37 8.60
C LEU A 307 8.22 -0.77 7.76
N SER A 308 8.07 -0.68 6.44
CA SER A 308 8.68 -1.63 5.50
C SER A 308 10.15 -1.26 5.21
N LEU A 309 10.90 -0.98 6.28
CA LEU A 309 12.29 -0.57 6.26
C LEU A 309 13.08 -1.25 7.38
N SER A 310 14.40 -1.33 7.24
CA SER A 310 15.30 -1.87 8.26
C SER A 310 16.67 -1.19 8.20
N GLY A 311 17.35 -1.19 9.34
CA GLY A 311 18.75 -0.77 9.48
C GLY A 311 19.51 -1.73 10.39
N THR A 312 20.85 -1.71 10.33
CA THR A 312 21.72 -2.60 11.12
C THR A 312 22.07 -2.06 12.50
N GLU A 313 21.91 -0.75 12.70
CA GLU A 313 22.32 -0.09 13.93
C GLU A 313 21.19 -0.01 14.95
N SER A 314 21.53 -0.26 16.22
CA SER A 314 20.59 -0.10 17.35
C SER A 314 20.41 1.38 17.69
N ASP A 315 19.37 1.97 17.14
CA ASP A 315 19.07 3.40 17.25
C ASP A 315 18.17 3.67 18.46
N THR A 316 18.77 4.20 19.53
CA THR A 316 18.07 4.52 20.79
C THR A 316 17.00 5.61 20.60
N ALA A 317 17.23 6.59 19.71
CA ALA A 317 16.26 7.66 19.46
C ALA A 317 15.00 7.13 18.78
N LEU A 318 15.19 6.29 17.75
CA LEU A 318 14.07 5.61 17.06
C LEU A 318 13.32 4.68 18.02
N GLN A 319 14.04 3.89 18.83
CA GLN A 319 13.45 3.01 19.86
C GLN A 319 12.56 3.80 20.82
N GLN A 320 13.04 4.92 21.35
CA GLN A 320 12.27 5.77 22.25
C GLN A 320 11.03 6.37 21.57
N ALA A 321 11.14 6.78 20.31
CA ALA A 321 10.00 7.31 19.55
C ALA A 321 8.90 6.25 19.40
N ILE A 322 9.25 5.01 19.08
CA ILE A 322 8.32 3.87 18.97
C ILE A 322 7.66 3.58 20.33
N ALA A 323 8.46 3.51 21.41
CA ALA A 323 7.95 3.28 22.77
C ALA A 323 6.95 4.36 23.22
N LEU A 324 7.27 5.64 22.96
CA LEU A 324 6.40 6.77 23.32
C LEU A 324 5.12 6.80 22.49
N ALA A 325 5.20 6.45 21.20
CA ALA A 325 4.03 6.33 20.33
C ALA A 325 3.09 5.22 20.82
N GLY A 326 3.61 4.07 21.23
CA GLY A 326 2.81 3.01 21.87
C GLY A 326 2.15 3.48 23.15
N LYS A 327 2.96 4.02 24.07
CA LYS A 327 2.49 4.44 25.40
C LYS A 327 1.43 5.55 25.37
N ASN A 328 1.64 6.57 24.51
CA ASN A 328 0.82 7.79 24.56
C ASN A 328 -0.35 7.77 23.55
N HIS A 329 -0.22 6.97 22.49
CA HIS A 329 -1.17 6.97 21.36
C HIS A 329 -1.72 5.59 21.03
N ASP A 330 -1.29 4.53 21.73
CA ASP A 330 -1.67 3.14 21.43
C ASP A 330 -1.32 2.74 19.98
N ALA A 331 -0.16 3.19 19.50
CA ALA A 331 0.31 2.92 18.14
C ALA A 331 0.94 1.54 18.04
N LEU A 332 0.44 0.74 17.10
CA LEU A 332 1.00 -0.55 16.69
C LEU A 332 1.97 -0.32 15.53
N PHE A 333 3.18 -0.82 15.66
CA PHE A 333 4.18 -0.84 14.60
C PHE A 333 4.27 -2.21 13.96
N VAL A 334 4.05 -2.27 12.66
CA VAL A 334 4.26 -3.48 11.84
C VAL A 334 5.54 -3.29 11.06
N VAL A 335 6.55 -4.10 11.32
CA VAL A 335 7.91 -3.89 10.82
C VAL A 335 8.41 -5.07 10.01
N ALA A 336 9.20 -4.81 8.97
CA ALA A 336 9.86 -5.83 8.18
C ALA A 336 11.03 -6.45 8.94
N ALA A 337 11.24 -7.77 8.81
CA ALA A 337 12.32 -8.47 9.48
C ALA A 337 13.71 -8.22 8.85
N GLY A 338 13.76 -7.74 7.59
CA GLY A 338 14.98 -7.59 6.80
C GLY A 338 15.18 -8.73 5.79
N ASN A 339 16.10 -8.52 4.83
CA ASN A 339 16.24 -9.37 3.64
C ASN A 339 17.65 -9.96 3.46
N GLU A 340 18.40 -10.13 4.55
CA GLU A 340 19.80 -10.52 4.55
C GLU A 340 20.01 -12.02 4.79
N SER A 341 18.92 -12.81 4.93
CA SER A 341 18.95 -14.25 5.28
C SER A 341 19.57 -14.53 6.66
N GLU A 342 19.52 -13.57 7.56
CA GLU A 342 20.20 -13.63 8.86
C GLU A 342 19.33 -14.22 9.96
N ASP A 343 19.99 -14.95 10.89
CA ASP A 343 19.42 -15.31 12.20
C ASP A 343 19.56 -14.14 13.17
N LEU A 344 18.44 -13.47 13.48
CA LEU A 344 18.43 -12.29 14.36
C LEU A 344 18.79 -12.59 15.82
N ARG A 345 19.01 -13.86 16.19
CA ARG A 345 19.68 -14.18 17.46
C ARG A 345 21.07 -13.54 17.54
N SER A 346 21.78 -13.48 16.43
CA SER A 346 23.13 -12.90 16.30
C SER A 346 23.22 -11.75 15.29
N GLY A 347 22.36 -11.73 14.27
CA GLY A 347 22.27 -10.66 13.28
C GLY A 347 21.57 -9.41 13.82
N ASN A 348 21.60 -8.35 13.06
CA ASN A 348 21.01 -7.05 13.40
C ASN A 348 19.99 -6.59 12.36
N SER A 349 18.78 -6.32 12.80
CA SER A 349 17.72 -5.68 11.99
C SER A 349 16.82 -4.85 12.91
N TYR A 350 16.84 -3.56 12.76
CA TYR A 350 16.05 -2.63 13.56
C TYR A 350 15.06 -1.88 12.63
N PRO A 351 13.81 -1.63 13.11
CA PRO A 351 13.32 -1.75 14.48
C PRO A 351 12.85 -3.16 14.91
N CYS A 352 12.96 -4.21 14.08
CA CYS A 352 12.52 -5.57 14.41
C CYS A 352 13.09 -6.09 15.76
N LYS A 353 14.34 -5.78 16.07
CA LYS A 353 15.01 -6.23 17.31
C LYS A 353 14.74 -5.35 18.54
N PHE A 354 13.96 -4.30 18.43
CA PHE A 354 13.59 -3.53 19.61
C PHE A 354 12.62 -4.33 20.50
N PRO A 355 12.73 -4.23 21.84
CA PRO A 355 11.97 -5.04 22.78
C PRO A 355 10.55 -4.51 23.07
N GLU A 356 10.10 -3.49 22.38
CA GLU A 356 8.82 -2.81 22.63
C GLU A 356 7.64 -3.71 22.32
N SER A 357 6.67 -3.79 23.25
CA SER A 357 5.48 -4.64 23.16
C SER A 357 4.48 -4.20 22.08
N ASN A 358 4.63 -3.01 21.52
CA ASN A 358 3.81 -2.48 20.44
C ASN A 358 4.41 -2.69 19.04
N ILE A 359 5.42 -3.53 18.91
CA ILE A 359 6.02 -3.95 17.63
C ILE A 359 5.57 -5.36 17.30
N VAL A 360 5.21 -5.59 16.03
CA VAL A 360 5.12 -6.91 15.41
C VAL A 360 6.09 -6.99 14.23
N CYS A 361 7.09 -7.84 14.35
CA CYS A 361 8.09 -8.07 13.30
C CYS A 361 7.68 -9.22 12.39
N VAL A 362 7.75 -9.00 11.07
CA VAL A 362 7.18 -9.88 10.07
C VAL A 362 8.24 -10.43 9.13
N GLY A 363 8.39 -11.75 9.10
CA GLY A 363 9.20 -12.50 8.12
C GLY A 363 8.41 -12.78 6.83
N ALA A 364 9.13 -13.05 5.74
CA ALA A 364 8.54 -13.30 4.43
C ALA A 364 8.38 -14.80 4.13
N LEU A 365 7.24 -15.17 3.55
CA LEU A 365 6.97 -16.51 3.02
C LEU A 365 6.95 -16.51 1.49
N ASP A 366 7.33 -17.67 0.92
CA ASP A 366 7.10 -17.98 -0.49
C ASP A 366 5.71 -18.59 -0.73
N GLN A 367 5.39 -18.84 -1.99
CA GLN A 367 4.09 -19.37 -2.43
C GLN A 367 3.82 -20.83 -2.00
N SER A 368 4.78 -21.50 -1.36
CA SER A 368 4.61 -22.83 -0.72
C SER A 368 4.48 -22.75 0.80
N TYR A 369 4.51 -21.54 1.37
CA TYR A 369 4.61 -21.27 2.81
C TYR A 369 5.94 -21.73 3.43
N SER A 370 7.00 -21.84 2.63
CA SER A 370 8.36 -21.90 3.15
C SER A 370 8.86 -20.48 3.47
N LEU A 371 9.72 -20.36 4.46
CA LEU A 371 10.41 -19.08 4.71
C LEU A 371 11.19 -18.69 3.45
N ALA A 372 10.99 -17.46 2.98
CA ALA A 372 11.69 -16.95 1.80
C ALA A 372 13.21 -16.94 2.05
N GLN A 373 14.01 -17.29 1.04
CA GLN A 373 15.46 -17.44 1.19
C GLN A 373 16.15 -16.19 1.72
N PHE A 374 15.66 -15.02 1.31
CA PHE A 374 16.20 -13.73 1.74
C PHE A 374 15.73 -13.31 3.14
N SER A 375 14.60 -13.86 3.62
CA SER A 375 14.00 -13.39 4.87
C SER A 375 14.89 -13.61 6.07
N ASN A 376 15.09 -12.58 6.86
CA ASN A 376 15.62 -12.74 8.20
C ASN A 376 14.64 -13.57 9.04
N TYR A 377 15.17 -14.27 10.02
CA TYR A 377 14.46 -15.15 10.95
C TYR A 377 15.09 -15.10 12.33
N ASP A 378 14.51 -15.76 13.32
CA ASP A 378 15.03 -15.75 14.68
C ASP A 378 14.88 -17.10 15.38
N THR A 379 16.01 -17.81 15.53
CA THR A 379 16.03 -19.09 16.24
C THR A 379 15.93 -18.95 17.76
N SER A 380 16.10 -17.74 18.29
CA SER A 380 15.84 -17.44 19.72
C SER A 380 14.35 -17.25 20.02
N LYS A 381 13.51 -17.04 18.99
CA LYS A 381 12.06 -16.81 19.09
C LYS A 381 11.69 -15.56 19.92
N THR A 382 12.51 -14.52 19.86
CA THR A 382 12.30 -13.28 20.62
C THR A 382 11.92 -12.10 19.76
N HIS A 383 12.39 -12.05 18.49
CA HIS A 383 12.29 -10.86 17.64
C HIS A 383 11.34 -11.02 16.47
N VAL A 384 11.52 -12.02 15.60
CA VAL A 384 10.58 -12.22 14.49
C VAL A 384 9.32 -12.91 15.01
N ASP A 385 8.18 -12.24 14.92
CA ASP A 385 6.93 -12.65 15.55
C ASP A 385 6.13 -13.65 14.72
N VAL A 386 5.91 -13.31 13.46
CA VAL A 386 5.03 -14.03 12.54
C VAL A 386 5.57 -13.90 11.12
N SER A 387 5.12 -14.74 10.19
CA SER A 387 5.45 -14.59 8.77
C SER A 387 4.21 -14.36 7.92
N ALA A 388 4.37 -13.67 6.80
CA ALA A 388 3.31 -13.37 5.84
C ALA A 388 3.82 -13.51 4.39
N PRO A 389 2.94 -13.56 3.38
CA PRO A 389 3.33 -13.61 1.97
C PRO A 389 4.32 -12.48 1.62
N GLY A 390 5.47 -12.81 1.05
CA GLY A 390 6.53 -11.84 0.78
C GLY A 390 7.30 -12.07 -0.52
N THR A 391 7.04 -13.14 -1.28
CA THR A 391 7.67 -13.34 -2.60
C THR A 391 6.68 -13.16 -3.73
N ASN A 392 7.12 -12.55 -4.83
CA ASN A 392 6.32 -12.38 -6.05
C ASN A 392 4.94 -11.74 -5.75
N ILE A 393 4.91 -10.74 -4.89
CA ILE A 393 3.68 -10.06 -4.48
C ILE A 393 3.31 -9.04 -5.55
N VAL A 394 2.15 -9.23 -6.17
CA VAL A 394 1.59 -8.33 -7.18
C VAL A 394 0.70 -7.29 -6.49
N ASN A 395 1.03 -6.02 -6.64
CA ASN A 395 0.17 -4.92 -6.19
C ASN A 395 0.50 -3.61 -6.93
N THR A 396 -0.13 -2.50 -6.51
CA THR A 396 0.04 -1.16 -7.08
C THR A 396 1.50 -0.76 -7.19
N TRP A 397 1.82 0.03 -8.19
CA TRP A 397 3.15 0.60 -8.43
C TRP A 397 3.03 2.07 -8.81
N ALA A 398 4.08 2.86 -8.56
CA ALA A 398 4.03 4.30 -8.81
C ALA A 398 3.86 4.68 -10.29
N GLY A 399 4.08 3.76 -11.20
CA GLY A 399 4.01 3.94 -12.65
C GLY A 399 5.35 3.65 -13.32
N MET A 400 5.40 3.77 -14.64
CA MET A 400 6.65 3.66 -15.40
C MET A 400 7.25 5.04 -15.58
N GLU A 401 8.51 5.16 -15.27
CA GLU A 401 9.32 6.33 -15.58
C GLU A 401 9.74 6.30 -17.05
N VAL A 402 9.58 7.42 -17.72
CA VAL A 402 10.04 7.60 -19.11
C VAL A 402 10.94 8.83 -19.15
N ASP A 403 12.22 8.61 -19.43
CA ASP A 403 13.15 9.68 -19.65
C ASP A 403 12.82 10.42 -20.96
N VAL A 404 12.40 11.66 -20.83
CA VAL A 404 12.09 12.54 -21.96
C VAL A 404 13.26 13.45 -22.31
N LEU A 405 14.29 13.46 -21.47
CA LEU A 405 15.57 14.14 -21.69
C LEU A 405 16.67 13.32 -21.04
N ALA A 406 17.51 12.68 -21.84
CA ALA A 406 18.69 11.96 -21.35
C ALA A 406 19.86 12.89 -21.05
N SER A 407 20.66 12.51 -20.09
CA SER A 407 21.54 13.32 -19.24
C SER A 407 22.80 13.92 -19.87
N SER A 408 23.10 13.76 -21.15
CA SER A 408 24.45 14.08 -21.64
C SER A 408 24.52 15.07 -22.79
N GLU A 409 23.43 15.56 -23.31
CA GLU A 409 23.42 16.39 -24.49
C GLU A 409 22.95 17.82 -24.22
N PHE A 410 23.87 18.66 -23.74
CA PHE A 410 23.62 20.10 -23.57
C PHE A 410 23.80 20.88 -24.91
N SER A 411 24.15 20.23 -26.00
CA SER A 411 24.42 20.87 -27.28
C SER A 411 23.23 21.57 -27.92
N ASP A 412 22.01 21.12 -27.63
CA ASP A 412 20.79 21.65 -28.18
C ASP A 412 19.98 22.53 -27.19
N TRP A 413 20.62 22.93 -26.11
CA TRP A 413 20.09 23.91 -25.18
C TRP A 413 20.18 25.34 -25.70
N THR A 414 19.28 26.20 -25.30
CA THR A 414 19.33 27.62 -25.63
C THR A 414 20.10 28.37 -24.56
N TYR A 415 21.09 29.11 -24.97
CA TYR A 415 21.99 29.90 -24.10
C TYR A 415 21.72 31.37 -24.28
N ILE A 416 21.54 32.10 -23.19
CA ILE A 416 21.39 33.54 -23.16
C ILE A 416 22.43 34.12 -22.20
N ASN A 417 23.29 34.96 -22.71
CA ASN A 417 24.22 35.70 -21.91
C ASN A 417 23.85 37.19 -21.90
N ASN A 418 23.39 37.67 -20.77
CA ASN A 418 23.01 39.06 -20.59
C ASN A 418 24.20 39.91 -20.16
N SER A 419 25.17 39.34 -19.43
CA SER A 419 26.41 39.98 -19.03
C SER A 419 27.41 38.98 -18.48
N GLY A 420 28.70 39.27 -18.54
CA GLY A 420 29.75 38.46 -17.92
C GLY A 420 30.05 37.15 -18.61
N THR A 421 30.22 36.08 -17.84
CA THR A 421 30.62 34.77 -18.30
C THR A 421 29.42 33.90 -18.70
N PRO A 422 29.38 33.41 -19.96
CA PRO A 422 28.26 32.54 -20.40
C PRO A 422 28.36 31.12 -19.85
N PHE A 423 27.21 30.43 -19.76
CA PHE A 423 27.20 28.97 -19.71
C PHE A 423 27.72 28.38 -21.01
N THR A 424 28.53 27.33 -20.91
CA THR A 424 29.02 26.56 -22.05
C THR A 424 29.01 25.09 -21.73
N TYR A 425 28.90 24.22 -22.73
CA TYR A 425 29.06 22.80 -22.53
C TYR A 425 30.41 22.33 -23.08
N LEU A 426 31.02 21.39 -22.37
CA LEU A 426 32.31 20.82 -22.72
C LEU A 426 32.36 19.32 -22.41
N THR A 427 33.15 18.58 -23.19
CA THR A 427 33.54 17.22 -22.81
C THR A 427 34.80 17.29 -21.97
N CYS A 428 34.68 16.94 -20.70
CA CYS A 428 35.79 16.87 -19.77
C CYS A 428 36.18 15.43 -19.49
N TYR A 429 37.29 15.21 -18.80
CA TYR A 429 37.77 13.87 -18.45
C TYR A 429 37.99 13.79 -16.94
N ILE A 430 37.37 12.79 -16.30
CA ILE A 430 37.65 12.46 -14.91
C ILE A 430 38.71 11.37 -14.87
N ALA A 431 39.83 11.64 -14.20
CA ALA A 431 40.81 10.62 -13.89
C ALA A 431 40.30 9.74 -12.75
N LEU A 432 40.19 8.44 -13.00
CA LEU A 432 39.90 7.47 -11.95
C LEU A 432 41.23 7.04 -11.30
N ASP A 433 41.25 6.93 -9.97
CA ASP A 433 42.43 6.47 -9.22
C ASP A 433 42.90 5.12 -9.75
N GLY A 434 44.10 5.15 -10.45
CA GLY A 434 44.70 3.96 -11.03
C GLY A 434 44.08 3.42 -12.31
N GLY A 435 43.06 4.11 -12.89
CA GLY A 435 42.34 3.72 -14.10
C GLY A 435 42.43 4.72 -15.25
N PRO A 436 41.82 4.39 -16.40
CA PRO A 436 41.76 5.32 -17.54
C PRO A 436 40.84 6.51 -17.22
N SER A 437 41.16 7.68 -17.77
CA SER A 437 40.29 8.84 -17.73
C SER A 437 39.00 8.59 -18.53
N LEU A 438 37.83 8.81 -17.92
CA LEU A 438 36.54 8.69 -18.61
C LEU A 438 36.04 10.07 -19.05
N PRO A 439 35.59 10.20 -20.32
CA PRO A 439 34.96 11.42 -20.79
C PRO A 439 33.58 11.60 -20.18
N TYR A 440 33.21 12.83 -19.83
CA TYR A 440 31.85 13.22 -19.47
C TYR A 440 31.52 14.60 -20.05
N THR A 441 30.30 14.78 -20.49
CA THR A 441 29.82 16.08 -20.98
C THR A 441 29.16 16.82 -19.83
N THR A 442 29.50 18.08 -19.66
CA THR A 442 29.02 18.91 -18.56
C THR A 442 28.68 20.30 -19.03
N LEU A 443 27.73 20.94 -18.38
CA LEU A 443 27.43 22.34 -18.51
C LEU A 443 28.26 23.12 -17.49
N LEU A 444 29.07 24.04 -17.93
CA LEU A 444 30.03 24.76 -17.10
C LEU A 444 29.84 26.28 -17.16
N LEU A 445 30.11 26.89 -16.02
CA LEU A 445 30.31 28.32 -15.88
C LEU A 445 31.46 28.53 -14.87
N PRO A 446 32.64 29.01 -15.28
CA PRO A 446 33.12 29.39 -16.63
C PRO A 446 33.50 28.23 -17.55
N ASN A 447 33.86 28.59 -18.78
CA ASN A 447 34.19 27.66 -19.88
C ASN A 447 35.55 27.01 -19.70
N ASN A 448 35.75 26.10 -18.75
CA ASN A 448 36.95 25.28 -18.67
C ASN A 448 36.69 24.01 -17.81
N CYS A 449 37.43 22.93 -18.10
CA CYS A 449 37.35 21.67 -17.37
C CYS A 449 38.11 21.64 -16.03
N ASN A 450 38.69 22.75 -15.60
CA ASN A 450 39.43 22.87 -14.33
C ASN A 450 38.53 23.33 -13.16
N THR A 451 37.25 23.13 -13.27
CA THR A 451 36.22 23.51 -12.28
C THR A 451 35.99 22.44 -11.20
N PRO A 452 35.21 22.68 -10.20
CA PRO A 452 35.25 22.21 -8.79
C PRO A 452 35.57 20.77 -8.48
N LEU A 453 35.53 19.87 -9.46
CA LEU A 453 35.77 18.43 -9.25
C LEU A 453 37.25 18.08 -8.91
N VAL A 454 38.20 18.97 -9.10
CA VAL A 454 39.65 18.65 -9.01
C VAL A 454 40.43 19.57 -8.05
N GLY A 455 39.77 20.45 -7.33
CA GLY A 455 40.39 21.26 -6.25
C GLY A 455 41.45 22.27 -6.68
N ASN A 456 41.60 22.60 -7.98
CA ASN A 456 42.58 23.56 -8.50
C ASN A 456 41.92 24.61 -9.40
N VAL A 457 41.87 25.81 -8.92
CA VAL A 457 41.11 26.94 -9.43
C VAL A 457 41.96 27.79 -10.36
N ASN A 458 41.77 27.68 -11.67
CA ASN A 458 42.31 28.66 -12.62
C ASN A 458 41.25 29.26 -13.57
N GLY A 459 39.97 29.22 -13.22
CA GLY A 459 38.89 29.79 -14.02
C GLY A 459 37.85 30.42 -13.15
N ALA A 460 37.97 31.71 -12.88
CA ALA A 460 36.94 32.47 -12.19
C ALA A 460 35.93 33.03 -13.19
N TYR A 461 34.62 33.02 -12.83
CA TYR A 461 33.62 33.76 -13.59
C TYR A 461 33.77 35.27 -13.32
N ALA A 462 33.37 36.07 -14.30
CA ALA A 462 33.42 37.54 -14.17
C ALA A 462 32.41 38.03 -13.15
N ASN A 463 32.73 39.12 -12.47
CA ASN A 463 31.75 39.82 -11.65
C ASN A 463 30.57 40.34 -12.50
N LEU A 464 29.39 40.47 -11.89
CA LEU A 464 28.13 40.85 -12.54
C LEU A 464 27.74 39.91 -13.69
N THR A 465 28.07 38.64 -13.56
CA THR A 465 27.65 37.62 -14.53
C THR A 465 26.14 37.39 -14.40
N HIS A 466 25.45 37.46 -15.54
CA HIS A 466 24.04 37.09 -15.65
C HIS A 466 23.86 36.22 -16.89
N SER A 467 23.83 34.94 -16.66
CA SER A 467 23.73 33.92 -17.71
C SER A 467 22.56 33.00 -17.47
N GLN A 468 21.88 32.63 -18.55
CA GLN A 468 20.72 31.74 -18.55
C GLN A 468 20.92 30.63 -19.56
N VAL A 469 20.35 29.46 -19.24
CA VAL A 469 20.26 28.35 -20.15
C VAL A 469 18.94 27.63 -19.96
N TYR A 470 18.30 27.21 -21.02
CA TYR A 470 17.04 26.49 -20.93
C TYR A 470 16.84 25.44 -22.02
N LYS A 471 16.01 24.44 -21.73
CA LYS A 471 15.58 23.39 -22.63
C LYS A 471 14.09 23.20 -22.54
N SER A 472 13.44 23.11 -23.69
CA SER A 472 12.03 22.70 -23.80
C SER A 472 11.93 21.30 -24.37
N VAL A 473 11.17 20.43 -23.72
CA VAL A 473 10.90 19.07 -24.15
C VAL A 473 9.43 18.86 -24.40
N THR A 474 9.10 17.99 -25.36
CA THR A 474 7.72 17.53 -25.57
C THR A 474 7.44 16.39 -24.60
N ILE A 475 6.31 16.47 -23.91
CA ILE A 475 5.85 15.45 -22.97
C ILE A 475 4.45 15.01 -23.35
N SER A 476 4.06 13.78 -22.93
CA SER A 476 2.70 13.33 -23.09
C SER A 476 1.77 14.11 -22.14
N SER A 477 0.60 14.51 -22.61
CA SER A 477 -0.43 15.11 -21.74
C SER A 477 -1.08 14.09 -20.80
N ALA A 478 -0.78 12.79 -20.97
CA ALA A 478 -1.29 11.69 -20.16
C ALA A 478 -0.37 11.35 -18.96
N VAL A 479 0.67 12.16 -18.70
CA VAL A 479 1.56 11.92 -17.56
C VAL A 479 0.93 12.37 -16.25
N ASP A 480 1.26 11.65 -15.17
CA ASP A 480 0.87 12.01 -13.80
C ASP A 480 1.88 12.95 -13.15
N ARG A 481 3.11 12.92 -13.61
CA ARG A 481 4.21 13.61 -13.01
C ARG A 481 5.29 13.96 -14.01
N VAL A 482 5.97 15.07 -13.75
CA VAL A 482 7.18 15.51 -14.45
C VAL A 482 8.19 15.99 -13.41
N TYR A 483 9.39 15.48 -13.47
CA TYR A 483 10.47 15.93 -12.59
C TYR A 483 11.81 15.98 -13.33
N ALA A 484 12.74 16.77 -12.81
CA ALA A 484 14.09 16.85 -13.30
C ALA A 484 15.06 16.44 -12.20
N GLU A 485 16.04 15.61 -12.54
CA GLU A 485 17.15 15.26 -11.66
C GLU A 485 18.44 15.79 -12.24
N MET A 486 19.28 16.33 -11.39
CA MET A 486 20.57 16.82 -11.83
C MET A 486 21.65 16.58 -10.77
N ALA A 487 22.82 16.15 -11.24
CA ALA A 487 24.04 16.10 -10.46
C ALA A 487 24.81 17.40 -10.69
N LEU A 488 25.03 18.15 -9.64
CA LEU A 488 25.69 19.46 -9.74
C LEU A 488 26.65 19.74 -8.59
N THR A 489 27.57 20.66 -8.82
CA THR A 489 28.39 21.29 -7.78
C THR A 489 28.47 22.79 -8.01
N VAL A 490 28.51 23.52 -6.93
CA VAL A 490 28.57 25.00 -6.93
C VAL A 490 29.73 25.44 -6.05
N ASP A 491 30.61 26.26 -6.62
CA ASP A 491 31.71 26.89 -5.92
C ASP A 491 31.59 28.40 -6.09
N THR A 492 30.78 29.01 -5.24
CA THR A 492 30.55 30.44 -5.19
C THR A 492 30.99 30.99 -3.83
N LEU A 493 31.51 32.19 -3.80
CA LEU A 493 32.06 32.78 -2.57
C LEU A 493 31.26 33.89 -1.98
N ASP A 494 30.44 34.48 -2.83
CA ASP A 494 29.68 35.66 -2.43
C ASP A 494 28.25 35.22 -2.09
N PRO A 495 27.69 35.58 -0.93
CA PRO A 495 26.30 35.32 -0.62
C PRO A 495 25.31 36.00 -1.59
N TYR A 496 25.79 36.83 -2.49
CA TYR A 496 25.01 37.41 -3.57
C TYR A 496 25.05 36.62 -4.88
N ASP A 497 25.87 35.57 -4.96
CA ASP A 497 25.91 34.69 -6.12
C ASP A 497 24.79 33.65 -6.00
N THR A 498 24.02 33.49 -7.05
CA THR A 498 22.86 32.59 -7.03
C THR A 498 22.76 31.77 -8.30
N LEU A 499 22.49 30.47 -8.13
CA LEU A 499 22.02 29.57 -9.18
C LEU A 499 20.54 29.31 -8.94
N SER A 500 19.70 29.72 -9.86
CA SER A 500 18.25 29.59 -9.74
C SER A 500 17.70 28.69 -10.83
N PHE A 501 16.75 27.83 -10.45
CA PHE A 501 16.05 26.92 -11.34
C PHE A 501 14.62 27.38 -11.56
N TYR A 502 14.20 27.41 -12.81
CA TYR A 502 12.86 27.84 -13.23
C TYR A 502 12.23 26.81 -14.15
N TYR A 503 10.92 26.70 -14.13
CA TYR A 503 10.21 25.88 -15.09
C TYR A 503 8.92 26.54 -15.57
N GLY A 504 8.41 26.07 -16.70
CA GLY A 504 7.15 26.54 -17.26
C GLY A 504 6.69 25.73 -18.47
N TYR A 505 5.52 26.07 -18.98
CA TYR A 505 4.92 25.39 -20.14
C TYR A 505 4.79 26.32 -21.38
N VAL A 506 5.77 27.14 -21.64
CA VAL A 506 5.71 28.15 -22.69
C VAL A 506 5.63 27.48 -24.08
N THR A 507 4.67 27.91 -24.86
CA THR A 507 4.36 27.31 -26.18
C THR A 507 5.19 27.89 -27.32
N ASN A 508 5.82 29.07 -27.15
CA ASN A 508 6.65 29.74 -28.15
C ASN A 508 7.94 30.31 -27.53
N PRO A 509 9.12 30.06 -28.13
CA PRO A 509 10.35 30.72 -27.77
C PRO A 509 10.32 32.23 -28.16
N PRO A 510 11.08 33.10 -27.45
CA PRO A 510 12.02 32.74 -26.39
C PRO A 510 11.32 32.50 -25.07
N PHE A 511 11.78 31.46 -24.32
CA PHE A 511 11.43 31.29 -22.92
C PHE A 511 11.91 32.52 -22.16
N ASN A 512 11.00 33.29 -21.59
CA ASN A 512 11.38 34.37 -20.71
C ASN A 512 11.32 33.84 -19.29
N ILE A 513 12.46 33.67 -18.66
CA ILE A 513 12.59 33.20 -17.27
C ILE A 513 11.72 34.00 -16.29
N THR A 514 11.42 35.25 -16.63
CA THR A 514 10.54 36.12 -15.86
C THR A 514 9.10 35.59 -15.73
N TYR A 515 8.68 34.72 -16.65
CA TYR A 515 7.37 34.03 -16.61
C TYR A 515 7.45 32.57 -16.13
N GLY A 516 8.65 32.07 -15.87
CA GLY A 516 8.87 30.76 -15.26
C GLY A 516 8.65 30.84 -13.75
N LYS A 517 8.15 29.72 -13.20
CA LYS A 517 8.06 29.58 -11.76
C LYS A 517 9.42 29.16 -11.21
N MET A 518 9.96 29.90 -10.25
CA MET A 518 11.18 29.53 -9.56
C MET A 518 10.94 28.32 -8.67
N LEU A 519 11.75 27.27 -8.83
CA LEU A 519 11.68 26.04 -8.05
C LEU A 519 12.65 26.06 -6.87
N LYS A 520 13.89 26.41 -7.16
CA LYS A 520 15.00 26.35 -6.21
C LYS A 520 16.00 27.45 -6.52
N GLN A 521 16.59 27.99 -5.48
CA GLN A 521 17.74 28.87 -5.57
C GLN A 521 18.83 28.33 -4.65
N ILE A 522 20.05 28.26 -5.16
CA ILE A 522 21.25 27.86 -4.43
C ILE A 522 22.13 29.07 -4.31
N SER A 523 22.49 29.42 -3.08
CA SER A 523 23.41 30.53 -2.74
C SER A 523 24.51 30.08 -1.78
N GLU A 524 24.62 28.76 -1.53
CA GLU A 524 25.59 28.18 -0.63
C GLU A 524 26.69 27.46 -1.39
N GLU A 525 27.91 27.54 -0.87
CA GLU A 525 29.07 26.83 -1.42
C GLU A 525 29.00 25.33 -1.11
N MET A 526 29.14 24.48 -2.13
CA MET A 526 29.15 23.02 -1.96
C MET A 526 30.55 22.45 -1.69
N ASN A 527 31.58 23.29 -1.67
CA ASN A 527 32.96 22.91 -1.36
C ASN A 527 33.47 21.69 -2.19
N GLY A 528 33.11 21.63 -3.46
CA GLY A 528 33.50 20.52 -4.37
C GLY A 528 32.69 19.23 -4.15
N ARG A 529 31.69 19.21 -3.28
CA ARG A 529 30.77 18.08 -3.18
C ARG A 529 29.80 18.10 -4.34
N ILE A 530 29.48 16.91 -4.85
CA ILE A 530 28.43 16.75 -5.85
C ILE A 530 27.13 16.46 -5.09
N GLU A 531 26.10 17.23 -5.39
CA GLU A 531 24.75 16.99 -4.89
C GLU A 531 23.84 16.55 -6.03
N ILE A 532 22.90 15.64 -5.73
CA ILE A 532 21.82 15.27 -6.62
C ILE A 532 20.60 16.07 -6.19
N LEU A 533 20.08 16.87 -7.11
CA LEU A 533 18.91 17.70 -6.89
C LEU A 533 17.75 17.17 -7.71
N THR A 534 16.63 16.82 -7.06
CA THR A 534 15.38 16.44 -7.70
C THR A 534 14.38 17.60 -7.61
N LEU A 535 13.84 18.02 -8.75
CA LEU A 535 12.92 19.15 -8.88
C LEU A 535 11.61 18.69 -9.52
N GLU A 536 10.50 18.78 -8.82
CA GLU A 536 9.18 18.45 -9.35
C GLU A 536 8.59 19.62 -10.17
N LEU A 537 8.18 19.32 -11.40
CA LEU A 537 7.70 20.31 -12.38
C LEU A 537 6.16 20.23 -12.50
N LYS A 538 5.46 20.54 -11.40
CA LYS A 538 4.00 20.31 -11.22
C LYS A 538 3.14 20.95 -12.32
N ASP A 539 3.46 22.16 -12.76
CA ASP A 539 2.67 22.88 -13.78
C ASP A 539 2.86 22.32 -15.19
N CYS A 540 3.81 21.40 -15.39
CA CYS A 540 4.01 20.66 -16.63
C CYS A 540 3.07 19.46 -16.77
N VAL A 541 2.52 18.96 -15.68
CA VAL A 541 1.56 17.83 -15.71
C VAL A 541 0.32 18.21 -16.52
N GLY A 542 -0.09 17.33 -17.41
CA GLY A 542 -1.24 17.57 -18.32
C GLY A 542 -0.94 18.54 -19.47
N ARG A 543 0.32 18.91 -19.69
CA ARG A 543 0.76 19.77 -20.80
C ARG A 543 1.46 18.94 -21.87
N SER A 544 1.56 19.48 -23.08
CA SER A 544 2.30 18.84 -24.18
C SER A 544 3.77 19.26 -24.25
N ARG A 545 4.17 20.21 -23.43
CA ARG A 545 5.55 20.73 -23.39
C ARG A 545 5.91 21.17 -21.96
N CYS A 546 7.14 20.91 -21.58
CA CYS A 546 7.76 21.38 -20.35
C CYS A 546 9.09 22.06 -20.65
N THR A 547 9.37 23.16 -20.00
CA THR A 547 10.64 23.90 -20.15
C THR A 547 11.30 23.99 -18.79
N LEU A 548 12.57 23.59 -18.71
CA LEU A 548 13.45 23.78 -17.56
C LEU A 548 14.48 24.85 -17.90
N GLY A 549 14.65 25.82 -17.03
CA GLY A 549 15.62 26.89 -17.17
C GLY A 549 16.50 27.03 -15.93
N MET A 550 17.73 27.42 -16.13
CA MET A 550 18.69 27.76 -15.08
C MET A 550 19.23 29.15 -15.31
N GLU A 551 19.39 29.91 -14.24
CA GLU A 551 19.93 31.25 -14.25
C GLU A 551 21.03 31.37 -13.21
N PHE A 552 22.18 31.88 -13.61
CA PHE A 552 23.25 32.25 -12.71
C PHE A 552 23.41 33.76 -12.66
N ASN A 553 23.38 34.29 -11.45
CA ASN A 553 23.64 35.70 -11.16
C ASN A 553 24.80 35.79 -10.18
N SER A 554 25.78 36.64 -10.47
CA SER A 554 26.88 36.94 -9.55
C SER A 554 26.86 38.39 -9.08
N GLY A 555 27.37 38.59 -7.86
CA GLY A 555 27.59 39.90 -7.28
C GLY A 555 28.73 40.69 -7.87
N THR A 556 29.25 41.67 -7.12
CA THR A 556 30.30 42.60 -7.58
C THR A 556 31.71 42.09 -7.35
N GLN A 557 31.89 40.94 -6.71
CA GLN A 557 33.21 40.34 -6.47
C GLN A 557 33.58 39.34 -7.57
N ILE A 558 34.88 39.17 -7.79
CA ILE A 558 35.38 38.16 -8.71
C ILE A 558 35.16 36.76 -8.08
N GLY A 559 34.37 35.94 -8.75
CA GLY A 559 33.97 34.64 -8.25
C GLY A 559 35.09 33.60 -8.29
N LYS A 560 34.78 32.44 -7.70
CA LYS A 560 35.60 31.22 -7.76
C LYS A 560 35.32 30.39 -9.02
N SER A 561 35.27 29.07 -8.84
CA SER A 561 35.21 28.10 -9.95
C SER A 561 33.80 28.00 -10.59
N GLY A 562 32.78 28.55 -9.96
CA GLY A 562 31.43 28.66 -10.52
C GLY A 562 30.54 27.43 -10.36
N VAL A 563 29.87 27.05 -11.43
CA VAL A 563 28.83 25.98 -11.44
C VAL A 563 29.23 24.91 -12.43
N ALA A 564 29.13 23.65 -12.02
CA ALA A 564 29.23 22.51 -12.93
C ALA A 564 27.97 21.64 -12.77
N ILE A 565 27.27 21.38 -13.86
CA ILE A 565 26.15 20.43 -13.94
C ILE A 565 26.64 19.22 -14.73
N LEU A 566 26.82 18.12 -14.01
CA LEU A 566 27.48 16.91 -14.50
C LEU A 566 26.53 15.97 -15.22
N GLY A 567 25.26 16.04 -14.88
CA GLY A 567 24.20 15.28 -15.52
C GLY A 567 22.87 15.93 -15.21
N LEU A 568 21.94 15.85 -16.15
CA LEU A 568 20.57 16.29 -15.99
C LEU A 568 19.66 15.35 -16.77
N SER A 569 18.62 14.84 -16.13
CA SER A 569 17.54 14.13 -16.78
C SER A 569 16.22 14.86 -16.51
N MET A 570 15.27 14.72 -17.41
CA MET A 570 13.87 15.05 -17.17
C MET A 570 13.05 13.80 -17.42
N THR A 571 12.30 13.40 -16.43
CA THR A 571 11.58 12.15 -16.40
C THR A 571 10.07 12.41 -16.23
N THR A 572 9.27 11.61 -16.87
CA THR A 572 7.82 11.63 -16.74
C THR A 572 7.33 10.29 -16.21
N MET A 573 6.27 10.32 -15.40
CA MET A 573 5.55 9.12 -15.00
C MET A 573 4.26 9.04 -15.79
N ASP A 574 4.06 7.95 -16.51
CA ASP A 574 2.90 7.76 -17.39
C ASP A 574 1.69 7.25 -16.61
N LYS A 575 0.49 7.65 -17.09
CA LYS A 575 -0.81 7.10 -16.64
C LYS A 575 -1.12 5.71 -17.19
N ASP A 576 -0.18 5.06 -17.86
CA ASP A 576 -0.44 3.73 -18.41
C ASP A 576 -0.72 2.71 -17.31
N TYR A 577 -1.96 2.25 -17.24
CA TYR A 577 -2.44 1.28 -16.26
C TYR A 577 -1.68 -0.04 -16.28
N THR A 578 -1.04 -0.41 -17.39
CA THR A 578 -0.28 -1.67 -17.49
C THR A 578 0.99 -1.66 -16.63
N ASN A 579 1.53 -0.48 -16.33
CA ASN A 579 2.75 -0.30 -15.55
C ASN A 579 2.48 0.16 -14.09
N ARG A 580 1.21 0.26 -13.71
CA ARG A 580 0.83 0.64 -12.34
C ARG A 580 0.72 -0.52 -11.36
N TYR A 581 1.07 -1.72 -11.81
CA TYR A 581 1.07 -2.92 -10.99
C TYR A 581 2.35 -3.71 -11.25
N LYS A 582 3.01 -4.14 -10.19
CA LYS A 582 4.29 -4.83 -10.26
C LYS A 582 4.35 -5.98 -9.28
N ALA A 583 5.08 -7.03 -9.63
CA ALA A 583 5.42 -8.12 -8.72
C ALA A 583 6.82 -7.87 -8.14
N ILE A 584 6.91 -7.72 -6.83
CA ILE A 584 8.19 -7.60 -6.12
C ILE A 584 8.22 -8.51 -4.90
N SER A 585 9.42 -8.69 -4.32
CA SER A 585 9.65 -9.60 -3.21
C SER A 585 10.42 -8.89 -2.10
N GLY A 586 10.11 -9.20 -0.85
CA GLY A 586 10.76 -8.64 0.34
C GLY A 586 9.94 -8.87 1.61
N THR A 587 10.56 -8.80 2.76
CA THR A 587 9.86 -8.68 4.04
C THR A 587 9.05 -7.37 4.10
N SER A 588 9.45 -6.38 3.32
CA SER A 588 8.69 -5.15 3.06
C SER A 588 7.31 -5.39 2.43
N MET A 589 7.11 -6.51 1.73
CA MET A 589 5.81 -6.92 1.18
C MET A 589 5.04 -7.80 2.16
N ALA A 590 5.73 -8.47 3.08
CA ALA A 590 5.10 -9.27 4.14
C ALA A 590 4.47 -8.39 5.23
N ALA A 591 5.16 -7.36 5.69
CA ALA A 591 4.69 -6.45 6.73
C ALA A 591 3.32 -5.81 6.41
N PRO A 592 3.06 -5.23 5.23
CA PRO A 592 1.79 -4.60 4.91
C PRO A 592 0.59 -5.57 4.88
N HIS A 593 0.80 -6.86 4.62
CA HIS A 593 -0.26 -7.87 4.79
C HIS A 593 -0.75 -7.93 6.24
N VAL A 594 0.19 -7.86 7.18
CA VAL A 594 -0.12 -7.85 8.62
C VAL A 594 -0.73 -6.51 9.05
N ALA A 595 -0.22 -5.38 8.52
CA ALA A 595 -0.76 -4.05 8.82
C ALA A 595 -2.23 -3.90 8.36
N GLY A 596 -2.55 -4.38 7.16
CA GLY A 596 -3.92 -4.39 6.65
C GLY A 596 -4.85 -5.28 7.48
N LEU A 597 -4.37 -6.47 7.91
CA LEU A 597 -5.15 -7.33 8.79
C LEU A 597 -5.36 -6.69 10.17
N ALA A 598 -4.35 -6.04 10.73
CA ALA A 598 -4.48 -5.27 11.97
C ALA A 598 -5.54 -4.17 11.86
N ALA A 599 -5.62 -3.49 10.71
CA ALA A 599 -6.65 -2.49 10.45
C ALA A 599 -8.06 -3.10 10.44
N LEU A 600 -8.26 -4.24 9.79
CA LEU A 600 -9.54 -4.97 9.82
C LEU A 600 -9.93 -5.41 11.24
N LEU A 601 -8.97 -5.89 12.04
CA LEU A 601 -9.20 -6.34 13.42
C LEU A 601 -9.60 -5.16 14.32
N ARG A 602 -8.89 -4.03 14.24
CA ARG A 602 -9.21 -2.81 14.99
C ARG A 602 -10.50 -2.15 14.53
N TYR A 603 -10.83 -2.23 13.26
CA TYR A 603 -12.14 -1.81 12.75
C TYR A 603 -13.28 -2.63 13.40
N LYS A 604 -13.11 -3.95 13.53
CA LYS A 604 -14.11 -4.83 14.17
C LYS A 604 -14.16 -4.67 15.68
N ASN A 605 -13.04 -4.42 16.32
CA ASN A 605 -12.97 -4.14 17.75
C ASN A 605 -12.09 -2.91 18.03
N PRO A 606 -12.68 -1.69 17.97
CA PRO A 606 -11.94 -0.44 18.20
C PRO A 606 -11.35 -0.29 19.62
N LYS A 607 -11.71 -1.18 20.55
CA LYS A 607 -11.17 -1.18 21.92
C LYS A 607 -9.85 -1.93 22.05
N TYR A 608 -9.46 -2.69 21.05
CA TYR A 608 -8.21 -3.43 21.10
C TYR A 608 -7.02 -2.47 21.09
N SER A 609 -6.14 -2.68 22.08
CA SER A 609 -4.83 -2.05 22.13
C SER A 609 -3.88 -2.60 21.05
N ALA A 610 -2.70 -1.99 20.92
CA ALA A 610 -1.63 -2.52 20.11
C ALA A 610 -1.27 -3.96 20.51
N GLU A 611 -1.13 -4.19 21.82
CA GLU A 611 -0.78 -5.50 22.36
C GLU A 611 -1.89 -6.54 22.13
N ASP A 612 -3.17 -6.19 22.37
CA ASP A 612 -4.30 -7.10 22.06
C ASP A 612 -4.31 -7.49 20.59
N THR A 613 -4.09 -6.52 19.70
CA THR A 613 -4.04 -6.75 18.26
C THR A 613 -2.91 -7.72 17.88
N ILE A 614 -1.72 -7.55 18.47
CA ILE A 614 -0.58 -8.47 18.28
C ILE A 614 -0.94 -9.87 18.76
N GLN A 615 -1.53 -10.00 19.96
CA GLN A 615 -1.94 -11.31 20.50
C GLN A 615 -2.92 -12.02 19.56
N VAL A 616 -3.87 -11.30 18.99
CA VAL A 616 -4.82 -11.86 18.01
C VAL A 616 -4.10 -12.33 16.74
N LEU A 617 -3.19 -11.54 16.20
CA LEU A 617 -2.40 -11.88 15.00
C LEU A 617 -1.56 -13.15 15.21
N LEU A 618 -0.88 -13.24 16.36
CA LEU A 618 0.01 -14.37 16.66
C LEU A 618 -0.78 -15.64 16.99
N ASN A 619 -1.80 -15.55 17.83
CA ASN A 619 -2.55 -16.72 18.27
C ASN A 619 -3.48 -17.24 17.17
N GLY A 620 -4.10 -16.35 16.40
CA GLY A 620 -4.95 -16.70 15.26
C GLY A 620 -4.20 -17.23 14.02
N GLY A 621 -2.89 -17.07 13.97
CA GLY A 621 -2.08 -17.53 12.83
C GLY A 621 -2.11 -19.05 12.62
N LYS A 622 -1.85 -19.48 11.39
CA LYS A 622 -1.79 -20.87 10.95
C LYS A 622 -0.39 -21.45 11.21
N THR A 623 -0.28 -22.54 11.94
CA THR A 623 0.99 -23.26 12.15
C THR A 623 1.57 -23.73 10.81
N VAL A 624 2.85 -23.48 10.60
CA VAL A 624 3.57 -23.84 9.36
C VAL A 624 4.82 -24.61 9.71
N THR A 625 4.90 -25.83 9.17
CA THR A 625 6.08 -26.68 9.34
C THR A 625 7.34 -25.97 8.82
N GLY A 626 8.37 -25.87 9.66
CA GLY A 626 9.63 -25.19 9.34
C GLY A 626 9.72 -23.75 9.88
N LEU A 627 8.63 -23.20 10.43
CA LEU A 627 8.66 -21.91 11.16
C LEU A 627 8.79 -22.04 12.67
N GLU A 628 8.66 -23.26 13.23
CA GLU A 628 8.65 -23.50 14.67
C GLU A 628 9.91 -22.99 15.40
N ASN A 629 11.02 -22.94 14.66
CA ASN A 629 12.31 -22.45 15.14
C ASN A 629 12.82 -21.25 14.32
N LYS A 630 11.92 -20.49 13.71
CA LYS A 630 12.25 -19.35 12.85
C LYS A 630 11.53 -18.07 13.25
N THR A 631 10.41 -18.20 13.96
CA THR A 631 9.62 -17.08 14.46
C THR A 631 9.09 -17.38 15.86
N ARG A 632 8.71 -16.35 16.63
CA ARG A 632 8.14 -16.48 17.98
C ARG A 632 6.88 -17.32 18.00
N SER A 633 5.97 -17.12 17.05
CA SER A 633 4.72 -17.87 16.97
C SER A 633 4.84 -19.23 16.27
N GLY A 634 5.86 -19.45 15.43
CA GLY A 634 5.93 -20.60 14.53
C GLY A 634 4.83 -20.62 13.46
N LYS A 635 4.23 -19.44 13.16
CA LYS A 635 3.00 -19.35 12.36
C LYS A 635 3.13 -18.37 11.19
N ALA A 636 2.32 -18.64 10.17
CA ALA A 636 1.93 -17.67 9.16
C ALA A 636 0.69 -16.92 9.62
N VAL A 637 0.56 -15.65 9.23
CA VAL A 637 -0.66 -14.88 9.46
C VAL A 637 -1.84 -15.53 8.74
N ASP A 638 -2.99 -15.60 9.42
CA ASP A 638 -4.23 -16.17 8.90
C ASP A 638 -5.42 -15.31 9.31
N ALA A 639 -6.12 -14.75 8.34
CA ALA A 639 -7.18 -13.80 8.60
C ALA A 639 -8.40 -14.46 9.27
N VAL A 640 -8.79 -15.63 8.82
CA VAL A 640 -9.92 -16.37 9.41
C VAL A 640 -9.61 -16.78 10.84
N GLY A 641 -8.41 -17.30 11.09
CA GLY A 641 -7.97 -17.67 12.43
C GLY A 641 -7.89 -16.47 13.37
N ALA A 642 -7.40 -15.31 12.89
CA ALA A 642 -7.36 -14.08 13.66
C ALA A 642 -8.77 -13.61 14.05
N PHE A 643 -9.74 -13.61 13.12
CA PHE A 643 -11.11 -13.24 13.45
C PHE A 643 -11.81 -14.26 14.36
N LYS A 644 -11.55 -15.55 14.22
CA LYS A 644 -12.06 -16.57 15.14
C LYS A 644 -11.48 -16.43 16.54
N TYR A 645 -10.23 -16.02 16.67
CA TYR A 645 -9.61 -15.72 17.95
C TYR A 645 -10.18 -14.45 18.59
N LEU A 646 -10.47 -13.43 17.76
CA LEU A 646 -11.14 -12.18 18.16
C LEU A 646 -12.54 -12.45 18.73
N PHE A 647 -13.28 -13.38 18.11
CA PHE A 647 -14.62 -13.81 18.51
C PHE A 647 -14.60 -15.29 18.90
N PRO A 648 -13.96 -15.68 20.03
CA PRO A 648 -13.99 -17.07 20.45
C PRO A 648 -15.46 -17.50 20.59
N PRO A 649 -15.81 -18.72 20.21
CA PRO A 649 -17.12 -19.27 20.53
C PRO A 649 -17.29 -19.18 22.06
N GLU A 650 -18.43 -18.63 22.52
CA GLU A 650 -18.72 -18.43 23.92
C GLU A 650 -18.28 -19.65 24.72
N ASN A 651 -17.48 -19.44 25.75
CA ASN A 651 -16.74 -20.44 26.50
C ASN A 651 -17.61 -21.67 26.85
N ILE A 652 -17.28 -22.80 26.25
CA ILE A 652 -17.63 -24.08 26.85
C ILE A 652 -16.70 -24.20 28.08
N VAL A 653 -17.22 -23.91 29.26
CA VAL A 653 -16.58 -24.30 30.51
C VAL A 653 -16.65 -25.83 30.57
N VAL A 654 -15.60 -26.48 30.09
CA VAL A 654 -15.39 -27.92 30.35
C VAL A 654 -14.96 -28.02 31.80
N THR A 655 -15.90 -28.15 32.71
CA THR A 655 -15.61 -28.73 34.02
C THR A 655 -15.27 -30.19 33.75
N VAL A 656 -13.99 -30.50 33.75
CA VAL A 656 -13.52 -31.89 33.85
C VAL A 656 -13.88 -32.38 35.25
N PRO A 657 -14.58 -33.53 35.39
CA PRO A 657 -14.95 -34.09 36.67
C PRO A 657 -13.73 -34.52 37.51
#